data_7ca0fbd21e5b067c022d96b9097e55d9
#
_entry.id   7ca0fbd21e5b067c022d96b9097e55d9
#
_cell.length_a   1.000
_cell.length_b   1.000
_cell.length_c   1.000
_cell.angle_alpha   90.00
_cell.angle_beta   90.00
_cell.angle_gamma   90.00
#
_symmetry.space_group_name_H-M   'P 1'
#
loop_
_entity.id
_entity.type
_entity.pdbx_description
1 polymer ?
#
loop_
_entity_poly.entity_id
_entity_poly.type
_entity_poly.pdbx_seq_one_letter_code
_entity_poly.pdbx_strand_id
1 'polypeptide(L)'
;MTPDYLWNGKTLDQQLAGWSDIWGNKTALIYQEQQLTYHELHQSAERLASGLFHRGIRRGDNVMVQLPNCISFVVTCFALFRLGAHPVLLMPTQRAHDIHALCQIARPVAYIIPDCIHGFDYREMAREVAASCPDLKHIIVDGEAEEFTALASIDDEPLNVPGPTYSDIAVLLLSGGTTGTPKLIPRTHDAYTYDFVLSARLCAINTDSVYLAVLPVAHNFTLGSPGILGTLSQGGCVLLSDTASCDEAMPLIERHKVTHLALVPALARLWEQARDWEQSDLSSLRCLQVGGGRLTPELAEQVMTRLGPLQQVFGTAEGLLCYTRLDDPHEVIINTQGRPLSEKDEIKIVDANLQPVAPGEVGELITRGPYTITGYYRAEQHNAVTFTTDGFYRTGDLVRMTSNGNLTVEGRIKEQINRSGEKISTQEVETLLLQHPDIDDAVVIAVPDELLGERICTCLLKSGNQPEPAQIQAFLHQKGVQRHKIPDQWLFVAYWPLTTVGKIDKRQLIQMAQAEHGNPMQQYHEHTIAITRNPLDLITHLLSDDNDSQPCTLYEAKDEWSLGMGCAATISVNASGQLIDSQGNHHPYDINTLSQKLEQALNALPIKDWRAYGRTLFEFSHMTYGLPLEQQDEALIKITIPQHELRITQGQVLIRTLEQDQIAILSEKIKQADQSSTPAFPYTKHMEIINTSDAAKHYQANVANAVKDIAEGHYQKVILSRKVELGPHIDMAHSYWLGRQANTPARSFFLRDEDFSAYGFSPETVVEADGSGWVSTQPLAGTRALTHDKEQDQQLRADLLSDPKEISEHAVSAKLALEELAPICQTETLCVSEFMAIRERGSVQHLASRVKGLLQTDKNRWDAFIVLFPAVTASGIPKKPSLQAISHYEGEPRRLYSGCVMLLDSSGKLDAALVLRSLYQHKGRCWLQAGAGLVRDSKPEREWQETCEKLDCIMKYVRPYSEKED
;
A
#
# COMPACT_ATOMS: atom_id res chain seq x y z
N MET A 1 -5.69 45.36 -22.28
CA MET A 1 -5.61 45.95 -20.93
C MET A 1 -4.14 46.13 -20.60
N THR A 2 -3.79 47.30 -20.11
CA THR A 2 -2.37 47.58 -19.75
C THR A 2 -1.95 46.71 -18.55
N PRO A 3 -0.68 46.36 -18.48
CA PRO A 3 -0.14 45.57 -17.36
C PRO A 3 -0.43 46.17 -15.97
N ASP A 4 -0.58 47.47 -15.88
CA ASP A 4 -0.82 48.19 -14.62
C ASP A 4 -2.16 47.85 -13.92
N TYR A 5 -3.10 47.26 -14.62
CA TYR A 5 -4.39 46.83 -14.02
C TYR A 5 -4.25 45.58 -13.15
N LEU A 6 -3.23 44.71 -13.37
CA LEU A 6 -3.01 43.48 -12.57
C LEU A 6 -2.32 43.78 -11.24
N TRP A 7 -1.58 44.88 -11.17
CA TRP A 7 -0.89 45.38 -9.97
C TRP A 7 -1.77 46.43 -9.29
N ASN A 8 -2.87 45.95 -8.69
CA ASN A 8 -3.86 46.89 -8.11
C ASN A 8 -3.54 47.33 -6.68
N GLY A 9 -2.42 46.89 -6.11
CA GLY A 9 -1.99 47.22 -4.76
C GLY A 9 -2.83 46.65 -3.64
N LYS A 10 -3.69 45.64 -3.94
CA LYS A 10 -4.57 44.99 -2.99
C LYS A 10 -3.97 43.64 -2.53
N THR A 11 -4.20 43.34 -1.28
CA THR A 11 -3.93 42.03 -0.71
C THR A 11 -5.04 41.03 -1.06
N LEU A 12 -4.80 39.69 -0.86
CA LEU A 12 -5.76 38.68 -1.25
C LEU A 12 -7.08 38.76 -0.46
N ASP A 13 -7.04 39.15 0.81
CA ASP A 13 -8.24 39.43 1.61
C ASP A 13 -9.03 40.65 1.09
N GLN A 14 -8.33 41.74 0.74
CA GLN A 14 -8.97 42.93 0.14
C GLN A 14 -9.55 42.61 -1.22
N GLN A 15 -9.02 41.65 -1.94
CA GLN A 15 -9.60 41.17 -3.19
C GLN A 15 -10.87 40.38 -2.93
N LEU A 16 -10.87 39.46 -1.93
CA LEU A 16 -12.06 38.73 -1.53
C LEU A 16 -13.19 39.68 -1.08
N ALA A 17 -12.85 40.72 -0.32
CA ALA A 17 -13.82 41.77 0.05
C ALA A 17 -14.43 42.41 -1.22
N GLY A 18 -13.60 42.80 -2.19
CA GLY A 18 -14.09 43.36 -3.48
C GLY A 18 -14.90 42.35 -4.29
N TRP A 19 -14.57 41.07 -4.28
CA TRP A 19 -15.37 40.03 -4.94
C TRP A 19 -16.72 39.83 -4.23
N SER A 20 -16.75 39.90 -2.89
CA SER A 20 -17.97 39.89 -2.09
C SER A 20 -18.86 41.05 -2.38
N ASP A 21 -18.31 42.25 -2.60
CA ASP A 21 -19.09 43.45 -2.99
C ASP A 21 -19.75 43.29 -4.38
N ILE A 22 -19.06 42.62 -5.32
CA ILE A 22 -19.54 42.47 -6.72
C ILE A 22 -20.50 41.28 -6.84
N TRP A 23 -20.16 40.13 -6.22
CA TRP A 23 -20.85 38.84 -6.42
C TRP A 23 -21.44 38.26 -5.12
N GLY A 24 -21.69 39.05 -4.08
CA GLY A 24 -21.98 38.63 -2.72
C GLY A 24 -22.94 37.44 -2.57
N ASN A 25 -24.06 37.48 -3.27
CA ASN A 25 -25.08 36.40 -3.18
C ASN A 25 -24.79 35.18 -4.08
N LYS A 26 -23.73 35.22 -4.87
CA LYS A 26 -23.38 34.12 -5.75
C LYS A 26 -22.64 33.03 -4.98
N THR A 27 -22.90 31.75 -5.31
CA THR A 27 -22.14 30.63 -4.76
C THR A 27 -20.67 30.71 -5.17
N ALA A 28 -19.79 30.76 -4.20
CA ALA A 28 -18.34 30.77 -4.35
C ALA A 28 -17.77 29.37 -4.23
N LEU A 29 -18.22 28.63 -3.22
CA LEU A 29 -17.71 27.29 -2.88
C LEU A 29 -18.85 26.29 -2.74
N ILE A 30 -18.61 25.06 -3.20
CA ILE A 30 -19.47 23.89 -2.98
C ILE A 30 -18.57 22.75 -2.47
N TYR A 31 -19.01 22.10 -1.40
CA TYR A 31 -18.38 20.89 -0.89
C TYR A 31 -19.45 19.96 -0.34
N GLN A 32 -19.63 18.81 -0.97
CA GLN A 32 -20.72 17.90 -0.67
C GLN A 32 -22.09 18.61 -0.73
N GLU A 33 -22.85 18.65 0.36
CA GLU A 33 -24.13 19.36 0.45
C GLU A 33 -23.99 20.81 0.99
N GLN A 34 -22.77 21.23 1.34
CA GLN A 34 -22.51 22.58 1.87
C GLN A 34 -22.19 23.55 0.72
N GLN A 35 -22.65 24.76 0.85
CA GLN A 35 -22.37 25.86 -0.08
C GLN A 35 -22.09 27.13 0.69
N LEU A 36 -21.13 27.91 0.20
CA LEU A 36 -20.92 29.29 0.65
C LEU A 36 -21.03 30.26 -0.52
N THR A 37 -21.71 31.34 -0.29
CA THR A 37 -21.69 32.52 -1.18
C THR A 37 -20.37 33.29 -0.99
N TYR A 38 -20.04 34.19 -1.90
CA TYR A 38 -18.90 35.09 -1.76
C TYR A 38 -18.98 35.95 -0.48
N HIS A 39 -20.17 36.34 -0.10
CA HIS A 39 -20.41 37.14 1.11
C HIS A 39 -20.13 36.28 2.36
N GLU A 40 -20.66 35.07 2.43
CA GLU A 40 -20.44 34.14 3.54
C GLU A 40 -18.98 33.72 3.66
N LEU A 41 -18.30 33.48 2.53
CA LEU A 41 -16.88 33.18 2.50
C LEU A 41 -16.07 34.35 3.10
N HIS A 42 -16.35 35.59 2.67
CA HIS A 42 -15.68 36.76 3.21
C HIS A 42 -15.95 36.95 4.70
N GLN A 43 -17.22 36.85 5.16
CA GLN A 43 -17.56 36.93 6.58
C GLN A 43 -16.89 35.86 7.42
N SER A 44 -16.91 34.59 6.95
CA SER A 44 -16.27 33.48 7.66
C SER A 44 -14.76 33.71 7.79
N ALA A 45 -14.10 34.19 6.75
CA ALA A 45 -12.69 34.52 6.80
C ALA A 45 -12.35 35.65 7.78
N GLU A 46 -13.16 36.73 7.81
CA GLU A 46 -12.99 37.86 8.74
C GLU A 46 -13.18 37.41 10.21
N ARG A 47 -14.23 36.62 10.51
CA ARG A 47 -14.52 36.10 11.85
C ARG A 47 -13.42 35.15 12.33
N LEU A 48 -12.97 34.22 11.47
CA LEU A 48 -11.86 33.32 11.78
C LEU A 48 -10.56 34.11 12.00
N ALA A 49 -10.25 35.11 11.18
CA ALA A 49 -9.07 35.96 11.34
C ALA A 49 -9.08 36.66 12.70
N SER A 50 -10.24 37.21 13.09
CA SER A 50 -10.43 37.83 14.41
C SER A 50 -10.12 36.83 15.54
N GLY A 51 -10.69 35.65 15.49
CA GLY A 51 -10.50 34.64 16.49
C GLY A 51 -9.06 34.11 16.58
N LEU A 52 -8.38 33.96 15.45
CA LEU A 52 -6.94 33.62 15.40
C LEU A 52 -6.09 34.75 15.99
N PHE A 53 -6.45 36.02 15.72
CA PHE A 53 -5.77 37.16 16.32
C PHE A 53 -5.90 37.19 17.85
N HIS A 54 -7.08 36.95 18.40
CA HIS A 54 -7.29 36.87 19.84
C HIS A 54 -6.49 35.74 20.49
N ARG A 55 -6.20 34.69 19.78
CA ARG A 55 -5.34 33.58 20.21
C ARG A 55 -3.84 33.85 20.06
N GLY A 56 -3.46 35.01 19.57
CA GLY A 56 -2.06 35.44 19.54
C GLY A 56 -1.36 35.24 18.21
N ILE A 57 -2.03 34.83 17.13
CA ILE A 57 -1.45 34.76 15.80
C ILE A 57 -1.35 36.17 15.23
N ARG A 58 -0.21 36.52 14.67
CA ARG A 58 0.13 37.89 14.24
C ARG A 58 0.69 37.90 12.83
N ARG A 59 0.73 39.10 12.24
CA ARG A 59 1.39 39.35 10.95
C ARG A 59 2.85 38.86 11.00
N GLY A 60 3.25 38.10 9.98
CA GLY A 60 4.56 37.50 9.84
C GLY A 60 4.72 36.13 10.51
N ASP A 61 3.76 35.69 11.28
CA ASP A 61 3.75 34.34 11.83
C ASP A 61 3.51 33.27 10.75
N ASN A 62 4.24 32.17 10.82
CA ASN A 62 3.98 31.02 9.96
C ASN A 62 2.99 30.08 10.63
N VAL A 63 1.99 29.64 9.88
CA VAL A 63 0.93 28.73 10.34
C VAL A 63 0.89 27.53 9.38
N MET A 64 1.21 26.36 9.88
CA MET A 64 1.06 25.13 9.09
C MET A 64 -0.43 24.81 8.89
N VAL A 65 -0.82 24.53 7.63
CA VAL A 65 -2.19 24.17 7.27
C VAL A 65 -2.15 22.85 6.50
N GLN A 66 -2.65 21.79 7.13
CA GLN A 66 -2.72 20.43 6.58
C GLN A 66 -4.17 19.97 6.56
N LEU A 67 -4.97 20.57 5.71
CA LEU A 67 -6.39 20.25 5.55
C LEU A 67 -6.65 19.59 4.18
N PRO A 68 -7.68 18.74 4.06
CA PRO A 68 -8.10 18.16 2.80
C PRO A 68 -8.79 19.19 1.90
N ASN A 69 -9.33 18.74 0.77
CA ASN A 69 -10.15 19.57 -0.10
C ASN A 69 -11.50 19.86 0.58
N CYS A 70 -11.57 20.90 1.39
CA CYS A 70 -12.74 21.28 2.17
C CYS A 70 -12.91 22.80 2.23
N ILE A 71 -14.10 23.25 2.61
CA ILE A 71 -14.40 24.69 2.77
C ILE A 71 -13.49 25.33 3.82
N SER A 72 -13.22 24.63 4.92
CA SER A 72 -12.36 25.09 6.01
C SER A 72 -10.95 25.46 5.54
N PHE A 73 -10.40 24.73 4.54
CA PHE A 73 -9.11 25.07 3.94
C PHE A 73 -9.12 26.47 3.31
N VAL A 74 -10.14 26.76 2.48
CA VAL A 74 -10.22 28.04 1.76
C VAL A 74 -10.47 29.19 2.73
N VAL A 75 -11.38 29.02 3.69
CA VAL A 75 -11.68 30.02 4.73
C VAL A 75 -10.43 30.31 5.56
N THR A 76 -9.70 29.26 5.95
CA THR A 76 -8.44 29.37 6.73
C THR A 76 -7.37 30.13 5.96
N CYS A 77 -7.18 29.87 4.67
CA CYS A 77 -6.23 30.61 3.86
C CYS A 77 -6.57 32.10 3.82
N PHE A 78 -7.83 32.47 3.55
CA PHE A 78 -8.23 33.88 3.52
C PHE A 78 -8.17 34.56 4.89
N ALA A 79 -8.47 33.82 5.97
CA ALA A 79 -8.29 34.35 7.34
C ALA A 79 -6.82 34.68 7.66
N LEU A 80 -5.89 33.81 7.25
CA LEU A 80 -4.47 34.03 7.41
C LEU A 80 -3.96 35.16 6.51
N PHE A 81 -4.45 35.25 5.27
CA PHE A 81 -4.15 36.39 4.38
C PHE A 81 -4.60 37.71 5.00
N ARG A 82 -5.78 37.75 5.63
CA ARG A 82 -6.30 38.94 6.34
C ARG A 82 -5.41 39.38 7.48
N LEU A 83 -4.85 38.42 8.24
CA LEU A 83 -3.93 38.71 9.35
C LEU A 83 -2.51 39.07 8.86
N GLY A 84 -2.14 38.75 7.64
CA GLY A 84 -0.77 38.76 7.15
C GLY A 84 0.11 37.71 7.82
N ALA A 85 -0.51 36.63 8.34
CA ALA A 85 0.18 35.41 8.72
C ALA A 85 0.36 34.51 7.49
N HIS A 86 1.44 33.75 7.47
CA HIS A 86 1.80 32.96 6.28
C HIS A 86 1.31 31.52 6.43
N PRO A 87 0.26 31.08 5.72
CA PRO A 87 -0.04 29.66 5.62
C PRO A 87 1.11 28.92 4.94
N VAL A 88 1.63 27.91 5.61
CA VAL A 88 2.55 26.89 5.09
C VAL A 88 1.71 25.72 4.68
N LEU A 89 1.49 25.53 3.38
CA LEU A 89 0.55 24.57 2.86
C LEU A 89 1.14 23.17 2.80
N LEU A 90 0.51 22.23 3.50
CA LEU A 90 0.96 20.85 3.64
C LEU A 90 -0.04 19.89 2.99
N MET A 91 0.49 18.83 2.36
CA MET A 91 -0.35 17.77 1.82
C MET A 91 -0.92 16.89 2.95
N PRO A 92 -2.18 16.45 2.87
CA PRO A 92 -2.75 15.50 3.84
C PRO A 92 -1.96 14.19 3.97
N THR A 93 -1.23 13.81 2.93
CA THR A 93 -0.41 12.59 2.90
C THR A 93 0.92 12.69 3.66
N GLN A 94 1.38 13.89 4.01
CA GLN A 94 2.62 14.07 4.76
C GLN A 94 2.47 13.58 6.21
N ARG A 95 3.56 13.05 6.76
CA ARG A 95 3.60 12.43 8.09
C ARG A 95 4.64 13.11 8.97
N ALA A 96 4.74 12.69 10.22
CA ALA A 96 5.57 13.32 11.25
C ALA A 96 7.00 13.62 10.79
N HIS A 97 7.64 12.71 10.05
CA HIS A 97 9.00 12.91 9.53
C HIS A 97 9.10 14.17 8.64
N ASP A 98 8.17 14.33 7.69
CA ASP A 98 8.16 15.49 6.80
C ASP A 98 7.84 16.77 7.57
N ILE A 99 6.89 16.69 8.49
CA ILE A 99 6.45 17.82 9.31
C ILE A 99 7.58 18.30 10.23
N HIS A 100 8.35 17.41 10.84
CA HIS A 100 9.50 17.76 11.66
C HIS A 100 10.56 18.54 10.87
N ALA A 101 10.88 18.09 9.64
CA ALA A 101 11.80 18.78 8.77
C ALA A 101 11.32 20.20 8.42
N LEU A 102 10.01 20.35 8.18
CA LEU A 102 9.40 21.64 7.89
C LEU A 102 9.33 22.56 9.09
N CYS A 103 9.12 22.04 10.31
CA CYS A 103 9.14 22.81 11.55
C CYS A 103 10.49 23.51 11.77
N GLN A 104 11.60 22.87 11.41
CA GLN A 104 12.94 23.45 11.51
C GLN A 104 13.11 24.70 10.64
N ILE A 105 12.48 24.71 9.45
CA ILE A 105 12.59 25.79 8.48
C ILE A 105 11.53 26.87 8.74
N ALA A 106 10.26 26.43 8.85
CA ALA A 106 9.12 27.32 8.97
C ALA A 106 9.00 27.95 10.35
N ARG A 107 9.38 27.26 11.43
CA ARG A 107 9.16 27.66 12.84
C ARG A 107 7.72 28.12 13.05
N PRO A 108 6.73 27.26 12.85
CA PRO A 108 5.33 27.66 12.91
C PRO A 108 4.88 27.93 14.34
N VAL A 109 3.99 28.93 14.50
CA VAL A 109 3.34 29.24 15.79
C VAL A 109 2.04 28.44 15.97
N ALA A 110 1.42 27.99 14.88
CA ALA A 110 0.19 27.22 14.89
C ALA A 110 0.22 26.12 13.82
N TYR A 111 -0.54 25.06 14.08
CA TYR A 111 -0.74 23.93 13.18
C TYR A 111 -2.24 23.61 13.10
N ILE A 112 -2.80 23.74 11.91
CA ILE A 112 -4.22 23.51 11.62
C ILE A 112 -4.36 22.20 10.87
N ILE A 113 -5.11 21.26 11.43
CA ILE A 113 -5.23 19.87 10.98
C ILE A 113 -6.69 19.41 10.99
N PRO A 114 -7.05 18.36 10.25
CA PRO A 114 -8.29 17.64 10.48
C PRO A 114 -8.16 16.75 11.73
N ASP A 115 -9.25 16.21 12.23
CA ASP A 115 -9.22 15.18 13.27
C ASP A 115 -8.73 13.83 12.70
N CYS A 116 -9.47 13.28 11.74
CA CYS A 116 -9.17 11.98 11.15
C CYS A 116 -9.52 11.98 9.65
N ILE A 117 -8.63 11.47 8.80
CA ILE A 117 -8.90 11.22 7.37
C ILE A 117 -8.48 9.80 7.03
N HIS A 118 -9.37 9.01 6.44
CA HIS A 118 -9.12 7.62 6.03
C HIS A 118 -8.52 6.75 7.15
N GLY A 119 -9.00 6.94 8.39
CA GLY A 119 -8.55 6.20 9.56
C GLY A 119 -7.23 6.65 10.17
N PHE A 120 -6.58 7.71 9.62
CA PHE A 120 -5.39 8.30 10.20
C PHE A 120 -5.78 9.46 11.12
N ASP A 121 -5.41 9.38 12.42
CA ASP A 121 -5.63 10.42 13.42
C ASP A 121 -4.50 11.45 13.40
N TYR A 122 -4.80 12.66 12.91
CA TYR A 122 -3.84 13.76 12.84
C TYR A 122 -3.51 14.36 14.19
N ARG A 123 -4.37 14.19 15.20
CA ARG A 123 -4.16 14.69 16.56
C ARG A 123 -3.02 13.96 17.24
N GLU A 124 -2.89 12.63 17.04
CA GLU A 124 -1.74 11.86 17.53
C GLU A 124 -0.42 12.37 16.93
N MET A 125 -0.39 12.57 15.61
CA MET A 125 0.77 13.14 14.93
C MET A 125 1.08 14.57 15.43
N ALA A 126 0.06 15.39 15.67
CA ALA A 126 0.25 16.75 16.17
C ALA A 126 0.84 16.79 17.59
N ARG A 127 0.52 15.81 18.45
CA ARG A 127 1.16 15.65 19.78
C ARG A 127 2.66 15.39 19.65
N GLU A 128 3.03 14.47 18.73
CA GLU A 128 4.42 14.15 18.45
C GLU A 128 5.17 15.37 17.90
N VAL A 129 4.57 16.07 16.93
CA VAL A 129 5.15 17.29 16.33
C VAL A 129 5.32 18.38 17.40
N ALA A 130 4.33 18.63 18.26
CA ALA A 130 4.39 19.64 19.29
C ALA A 130 5.52 19.38 20.31
N ALA A 131 5.77 18.11 20.63
CA ALA A 131 6.85 17.72 21.54
C ALA A 131 8.25 18.09 21.01
N SER A 132 8.41 18.19 19.69
CA SER A 132 9.69 18.47 19.02
C SER A 132 9.81 19.88 18.42
N CYS A 133 8.70 20.64 18.37
CA CYS A 133 8.62 21.97 17.78
C CYS A 133 8.31 23.04 18.84
N PRO A 134 9.33 23.65 19.48
CA PRO A 134 9.14 24.56 20.63
C PRO A 134 8.43 25.87 20.27
N ASP A 135 8.43 26.27 19.00
CA ASP A 135 7.75 27.49 18.54
C ASP A 135 6.24 27.26 18.36
N LEU A 136 5.79 26.00 18.26
CA LEU A 136 4.38 25.63 18.06
C LEU A 136 3.57 25.80 19.35
N LYS A 137 2.68 26.78 19.37
CA LYS A 137 1.88 27.14 20.54
C LYS A 137 0.42 26.70 20.44
N HIS A 138 -0.08 26.57 19.20
CA HIS A 138 -1.49 26.30 18.94
C HIS A 138 -1.65 25.14 17.98
N ILE A 139 -2.41 24.13 18.40
CA ILE A 139 -2.93 23.08 17.53
C ILE A 139 -4.43 23.31 17.39
N ILE A 140 -4.90 23.44 16.15
CA ILE A 140 -6.28 23.75 15.82
C ILE A 140 -6.81 22.63 14.93
N VAL A 141 -7.95 22.06 15.31
CA VAL A 141 -8.51 20.87 14.67
C VAL A 141 -9.84 21.19 14.00
N ASP A 142 -9.93 20.87 12.72
CA ASP A 142 -11.18 20.84 11.99
C ASP A 142 -11.85 19.48 12.17
N GLY A 143 -12.80 19.40 13.11
CA GLY A 143 -13.45 18.20 13.58
C GLY A 143 -13.45 18.07 15.11
N GLU A 144 -13.38 16.84 15.61
CA GLU A 144 -13.28 16.55 17.04
C GLU A 144 -11.89 16.93 17.57
N ALA A 145 -11.83 17.95 18.41
CA ALA A 145 -10.58 18.59 18.82
C ALA A 145 -9.89 17.93 20.03
N GLU A 146 -10.59 17.14 20.82
CA GLU A 146 -10.12 16.60 22.09
C GLU A 146 -9.57 17.72 23.00
N GLU A 147 -8.30 17.65 23.42
CA GLU A 147 -7.63 18.68 24.23
C GLU A 147 -7.21 19.91 23.42
N PHE A 148 -7.26 19.87 22.10
CA PHE A 148 -6.86 20.97 21.22
C PHE A 148 -8.00 21.98 21.01
N THR A 149 -7.74 23.02 20.23
CA THR A 149 -8.74 24.02 19.90
C THR A 149 -9.54 23.57 18.68
N ALA A 150 -10.85 23.44 18.80
CA ALA A 150 -11.72 23.18 17.63
C ALA A 150 -11.76 24.40 16.70
N LEU A 151 -11.52 24.22 15.41
CA LEU A 151 -11.57 25.29 14.40
C LEU A 151 -12.94 25.97 14.40
N ALA A 152 -14.01 25.19 14.49
CA ALA A 152 -15.39 25.67 14.55
C ALA A 152 -15.71 26.53 15.79
N SER A 153 -14.88 26.47 16.84
CA SER A 153 -15.03 27.33 18.03
C SER A 153 -14.36 28.69 17.87
N ILE A 154 -13.66 28.92 16.77
CA ILE A 154 -12.95 30.16 16.49
C ILE A 154 -13.87 31.03 15.61
N ASP A 155 -14.71 31.82 16.27
CA ASP A 155 -15.74 32.60 15.59
C ASP A 155 -15.99 33.89 16.36
N ASP A 156 -15.14 34.91 16.09
CA ASP A 156 -15.18 36.19 16.79
C ASP A 156 -15.66 37.34 15.85
N GLU A 157 -16.22 38.41 16.43
CA GLU A 157 -16.61 39.60 15.63
C GLU A 157 -15.42 40.19 14.88
N PRO A 158 -15.60 40.66 13.64
CA PRO A 158 -14.52 41.20 12.81
C PRO A 158 -13.75 42.33 13.50
N LEU A 159 -12.41 42.29 13.39
CA LEU A 159 -11.50 43.24 14.00
C LEU A 159 -11.12 44.36 13.06
N ASN A 160 -10.99 45.59 13.59
CA ASN A 160 -10.39 46.69 12.88
C ASN A 160 -8.89 46.81 13.20
N VAL A 161 -8.12 45.82 12.68
CA VAL A 161 -6.64 45.84 12.77
C VAL A 161 -6.03 46.08 11.38
N PRO A 162 -4.88 46.75 11.29
CA PRO A 162 -4.17 46.89 10.01
C PRO A 162 -3.81 45.53 9.44
N GLY A 163 -4.18 45.29 8.18
CA GLY A 163 -3.81 44.11 7.43
C GLY A 163 -2.38 44.17 6.88
N PRO A 164 -1.96 43.16 6.11
CA PRO A 164 -0.66 43.15 5.40
C PRO A 164 -0.63 44.18 4.27
N THR A 165 0.55 44.32 3.67
CA THR A 165 0.72 45.06 2.41
C THR A 165 0.79 44.11 1.23
N TYR A 166 0.53 44.58 0.02
CA TYR A 166 0.55 43.76 -1.20
C TYR A 166 1.92 43.09 -1.48
N SER A 167 3.01 43.65 -0.96
CA SER A 167 4.35 43.10 -1.11
C SER A 167 4.75 42.09 0.00
N ASP A 168 3.89 41.90 0.99
CA ASP A 168 4.14 40.88 2.02
C ASP A 168 3.95 39.47 1.44
N ILE A 169 4.55 38.50 2.11
CA ILE A 169 4.31 37.09 1.80
C ILE A 169 2.87 36.74 2.11
N ALA A 170 2.15 36.23 1.11
CA ALA A 170 0.79 35.72 1.27
C ALA A 170 0.79 34.25 1.66
N VAL A 171 1.64 33.43 1.06
CA VAL A 171 1.66 31.98 1.25
C VAL A 171 3.07 31.43 1.09
N LEU A 172 3.36 30.38 1.80
CA LEU A 172 4.57 29.55 1.67
C LEU A 172 4.17 28.19 1.08
N LEU A 173 4.51 27.96 -0.19
CA LEU A 173 4.29 26.71 -0.89
C LEU A 173 5.48 25.76 -0.69
N LEU A 174 5.26 24.47 -0.85
CA LEU A 174 6.33 23.48 -0.82
C LEU A 174 6.90 23.24 -2.22
N SER A 175 8.24 23.18 -2.32
CA SER A 175 8.87 22.74 -3.55
C SER A 175 8.61 21.26 -3.81
N GLY A 176 8.31 20.90 -5.06
CA GLY A 176 8.06 19.50 -5.47
C GLY A 176 9.32 18.64 -5.58
N GLY A 177 10.45 19.02 -4.94
CA GLY A 177 11.74 18.32 -5.04
C GLY A 177 11.73 16.96 -4.36
N THR A 178 11.98 15.90 -5.12
CA THR A 178 12.12 14.52 -4.64
C THR A 178 13.48 14.23 -3.98
N THR A 179 14.42 15.19 -4.01
CA THR A 179 15.81 14.98 -3.60
C THR A 179 16.31 16.03 -2.60
N GLY A 180 16.03 15.87 -1.30
CA GLY A 180 16.64 16.71 -0.27
C GLY A 180 15.64 17.32 0.72
N THR A 181 16.15 18.23 1.59
CA THR A 181 15.34 18.98 2.55
C THR A 181 14.26 19.79 1.82
N PRO A 182 13.00 19.76 2.27
CA PRO A 182 11.92 20.57 1.71
C PRO A 182 12.30 22.06 1.69
N LYS A 183 11.85 22.79 0.67
CA LYS A 183 12.05 24.23 0.56
C LYS A 183 10.73 24.95 0.52
N LEU A 184 10.69 26.12 1.14
CA LEU A 184 9.51 26.96 1.19
C LEU A 184 9.61 28.04 0.12
N ILE A 185 8.59 28.11 -0.72
CA ILE A 185 8.47 29.05 -1.85
C ILE A 185 7.59 30.21 -1.39
N PRO A 186 8.14 31.41 -1.16
CA PRO A 186 7.34 32.56 -0.74
C PRO A 186 6.63 33.19 -1.94
N ARG A 187 5.32 33.31 -1.84
CA ARG A 187 4.51 34.04 -2.82
C ARG A 187 3.96 35.31 -2.17
N THR A 188 4.25 36.47 -2.71
CA THR A 188 3.68 37.73 -2.23
C THR A 188 2.25 37.91 -2.74
N HIS A 189 1.46 38.77 -2.07
CA HIS A 189 0.05 38.98 -2.48
C HIS A 189 -0.06 39.49 -3.92
N ASP A 190 0.78 40.42 -4.32
CA ASP A 190 0.75 41.01 -5.67
C ASP A 190 1.26 40.01 -6.74
N ALA A 191 2.39 39.34 -6.51
CA ALA A 191 2.92 38.36 -7.46
C ALA A 191 1.97 37.18 -7.65
N TYR A 192 1.33 36.73 -6.59
CA TYR A 192 0.39 35.62 -6.68
C TYR A 192 -0.93 36.05 -7.36
N THR A 193 -1.39 37.29 -7.09
CA THR A 193 -2.53 37.86 -7.81
C THR A 193 -2.27 37.97 -9.31
N TYR A 194 -1.08 38.42 -9.69
CA TYR A 194 -0.69 38.51 -11.09
C TYR A 194 -0.80 37.18 -11.80
N ASP A 195 -0.29 36.14 -11.16
CA ASP A 195 -0.27 34.77 -11.64
C ASP A 195 -1.70 34.24 -11.86
N PHE A 196 -2.51 34.12 -10.81
CA PHE A 196 -3.80 33.44 -10.90
C PHE A 196 -4.84 34.23 -11.71
N VAL A 197 -4.82 35.57 -11.70
CA VAL A 197 -5.74 36.39 -12.51
C VAL A 197 -5.42 36.24 -13.99
N LEU A 198 -4.13 36.27 -14.35
CA LEU A 198 -3.75 36.12 -15.75
C LEU A 198 -4.01 34.69 -16.24
N SER A 199 -3.71 33.68 -15.42
CA SER A 199 -4.04 32.30 -15.70
C SER A 199 -5.55 32.10 -15.91
N ALA A 200 -6.39 32.67 -15.05
CA ALA A 200 -7.84 32.56 -15.17
C ALA A 200 -8.38 33.17 -16.48
N ARG A 201 -7.84 34.33 -16.87
CA ARG A 201 -8.20 34.97 -18.16
C ARG A 201 -7.80 34.12 -19.36
N LEU A 202 -6.59 33.55 -19.30
CA LEU A 202 -6.04 32.70 -20.36
C LEU A 202 -6.88 31.40 -20.51
N CYS A 203 -7.37 30.86 -19.41
CA CYS A 203 -8.24 29.69 -19.39
C CYS A 203 -9.74 30.05 -19.66
N ALA A 204 -10.04 31.29 -19.99
CA ALA A 204 -11.40 31.79 -20.27
C ALA A 204 -12.38 31.58 -19.10
N ILE A 205 -11.90 31.60 -17.86
CA ILE A 205 -12.76 31.55 -16.67
C ILE A 205 -13.56 32.83 -16.56
N ASN A 206 -14.84 32.69 -16.27
CA ASN A 206 -15.79 33.78 -16.13
C ASN A 206 -16.84 33.46 -15.05
N THR A 207 -17.85 34.30 -14.91
CA THR A 207 -18.88 34.15 -13.90
C THR A 207 -19.71 32.87 -14.02
N ASP A 208 -19.77 32.21 -15.17
CA ASP A 208 -20.54 30.98 -15.40
C ASP A 208 -19.64 29.73 -15.24
N SER A 209 -18.38 29.95 -14.92
CA SER A 209 -17.42 28.82 -14.76
C SER A 209 -17.60 28.11 -13.43
N VAL A 210 -17.52 26.77 -13.48
CA VAL A 210 -17.45 25.89 -12.33
C VAL A 210 -16.14 25.12 -12.43
N TYR A 211 -15.24 25.34 -11.45
CA TYR A 211 -13.96 24.65 -11.37
C TYR A 211 -14.04 23.49 -10.38
N LEU A 212 -13.74 22.28 -10.82
CA LEU A 212 -13.69 21.10 -9.96
C LEU A 212 -12.25 20.87 -9.46
N ALA A 213 -12.05 20.98 -8.15
CA ALA A 213 -10.79 20.73 -7.48
C ALA A 213 -10.69 19.26 -7.03
N VAL A 214 -10.17 18.38 -7.88
CA VAL A 214 -9.92 16.96 -7.58
C VAL A 214 -8.50 16.72 -7.08
N LEU A 215 -7.52 17.56 -7.46
CA LEU A 215 -6.16 17.50 -6.96
C LEU A 215 -6.07 18.19 -5.58
N PRO A 216 -5.05 17.86 -4.76
CA PRO A 216 -4.91 18.48 -3.44
C PRO A 216 -4.86 20.00 -3.49
N VAL A 217 -5.70 20.64 -2.70
CA VAL A 217 -5.83 22.13 -2.66
C VAL A 217 -4.58 22.83 -2.12
N ALA A 218 -3.74 22.14 -1.37
CA ALA A 218 -2.45 22.64 -0.90
C ALA A 218 -1.40 22.75 -2.02
N HIS A 219 -1.64 22.16 -3.19
CA HIS A 219 -0.74 22.24 -4.33
C HIS A 219 -1.00 23.49 -5.16
N ASN A 220 0.08 24.18 -5.63
CA ASN A 220 -0.05 25.42 -6.39
C ASN A 220 -0.93 25.30 -7.64
N PHE A 221 -0.90 24.18 -8.33
CA PHE A 221 -1.69 23.92 -9.53
C PHE A 221 -3.20 24.03 -9.26
N THR A 222 -3.66 23.48 -8.15
CA THR A 222 -5.07 23.55 -7.73
C THR A 222 -5.43 24.88 -7.08
N LEU A 223 -4.49 25.51 -6.38
CA LEU A 223 -4.77 26.75 -5.65
C LEU A 223 -4.75 27.99 -6.54
N GLY A 224 -3.70 28.12 -7.40
CA GLY A 224 -3.43 29.40 -8.07
C GLY A 224 -3.11 29.35 -9.57
N SER A 225 -3.29 28.21 -10.32
CA SER A 225 -2.86 28.13 -11.72
C SER A 225 -3.91 27.54 -12.69
N PRO A 226 -5.05 28.19 -12.92
CA PRO A 226 -5.73 29.27 -12.24
C PRO A 226 -6.37 28.84 -10.91
N GLY A 227 -6.79 27.57 -10.83
CA GLY A 227 -7.30 26.89 -9.65
C GLY A 227 -8.41 27.65 -8.90
N ILE A 228 -8.40 27.50 -7.58
CA ILE A 228 -9.39 28.11 -6.68
C ILE A 228 -9.35 29.64 -6.76
N LEU A 229 -8.16 30.25 -6.57
CA LEU A 229 -8.03 31.70 -6.50
C LEU A 229 -8.35 32.37 -7.84
N GLY A 230 -7.88 31.78 -8.95
CA GLY A 230 -8.22 32.28 -10.29
C GLY A 230 -9.71 32.22 -10.58
N THR A 231 -10.39 31.13 -10.21
CA THR A 231 -11.84 30.98 -10.41
C THR A 231 -12.62 32.00 -9.59
N LEU A 232 -12.29 32.13 -8.32
CA LEU A 232 -12.95 33.12 -7.46
C LEU A 232 -12.71 34.54 -7.94
N SER A 233 -11.54 34.87 -8.50
CA SER A 233 -11.19 36.18 -9.01
C SER A 233 -12.05 36.66 -10.20
N GLN A 234 -12.68 35.72 -10.90
CA GLN A 234 -13.55 35.98 -12.06
C GLN A 234 -15.04 35.78 -11.73
N GLY A 235 -15.40 35.59 -10.47
CA GLY A 235 -16.78 35.37 -10.04
C GLY A 235 -17.30 33.96 -10.37
N GLY A 236 -16.45 33.00 -10.63
CA GLY A 236 -16.80 31.59 -10.83
C GLY A 236 -17.13 30.86 -9.54
N CYS A 237 -17.53 29.60 -9.64
CA CYS A 237 -17.81 28.71 -8.53
C CYS A 237 -16.71 27.60 -8.44
N VAL A 238 -16.26 27.29 -7.24
CA VAL A 238 -15.34 26.18 -6.99
C VAL A 238 -16.09 25.04 -6.33
N LEU A 239 -16.02 23.87 -6.93
CA LEU A 239 -16.52 22.61 -6.39
C LEU A 239 -15.32 21.81 -5.86
N LEU A 240 -15.32 21.52 -4.56
CA LEU A 240 -14.27 20.75 -3.89
C LEU A 240 -14.66 19.27 -3.87
N SER A 241 -13.71 18.39 -4.19
CA SER A 241 -13.90 16.94 -4.16
C SER A 241 -12.89 16.27 -3.23
N ASP A 242 -13.35 15.28 -2.46
CA ASP A 242 -12.50 14.50 -1.55
C ASP A 242 -11.51 13.60 -2.28
N THR A 243 -11.80 13.28 -3.53
CA THR A 243 -11.06 12.29 -4.32
C THR A 243 -10.90 12.72 -5.76
N ALA A 244 -9.87 12.21 -6.41
CA ALA A 244 -9.68 12.30 -7.87
C ALA A 244 -10.16 11.02 -8.59
N SER A 245 -10.85 10.11 -7.90
CA SER A 245 -11.39 8.89 -8.52
C SER A 245 -12.44 9.25 -9.56
N CYS A 246 -12.36 8.61 -10.73
CA CYS A 246 -13.20 8.93 -11.88
C CYS A 246 -14.69 8.62 -11.65
N ASP A 247 -14.98 7.56 -10.90
CA ASP A 247 -16.33 7.10 -10.55
C ASP A 247 -17.06 8.06 -9.59
N GLU A 248 -16.34 8.87 -8.84
CA GLU A 248 -16.93 9.95 -8.02
C GLU A 248 -16.89 11.31 -8.72
N ALA A 249 -15.76 11.63 -9.35
CA ALA A 249 -15.54 12.95 -9.93
C ALA A 249 -16.32 13.19 -11.25
N MET A 250 -16.45 12.18 -12.12
CA MET A 250 -17.20 12.34 -13.38
C MET A 250 -18.71 12.59 -13.17
N PRO A 251 -19.40 11.90 -12.24
CA PRO A 251 -20.77 12.26 -11.87
C PRO A 251 -20.92 13.68 -11.32
N LEU A 252 -19.91 14.21 -10.61
CA LEU A 252 -19.92 15.61 -10.17
C LEU A 252 -19.83 16.59 -11.35
N ILE A 253 -19.08 16.24 -12.41
CA ILE A 253 -18.99 17.06 -13.63
C ILE A 253 -20.38 17.16 -14.28
N GLU A 254 -21.07 16.06 -14.43
CA GLU A 254 -22.42 16.04 -15.00
C GLU A 254 -23.42 16.79 -14.14
N ARG A 255 -23.43 16.52 -12.82
CA ARG A 255 -24.38 17.09 -11.85
C ARG A 255 -24.24 18.61 -11.73
N HIS A 256 -23.03 19.12 -11.62
CA HIS A 256 -22.74 20.54 -11.38
C HIS A 256 -22.36 21.31 -12.65
N LYS A 257 -22.39 20.64 -13.81
CA LYS A 257 -22.01 21.24 -15.10
C LYS A 257 -20.65 21.91 -15.03
N VAL A 258 -19.67 21.14 -14.50
CA VAL A 258 -18.28 21.57 -14.36
C VAL A 258 -17.72 21.99 -15.72
N THR A 259 -17.01 23.10 -15.75
CA THR A 259 -16.45 23.68 -16.98
C THR A 259 -14.93 23.58 -17.04
N HIS A 260 -14.27 23.55 -15.88
CA HIS A 260 -12.82 23.57 -15.77
C HIS A 260 -12.37 22.57 -14.71
N LEU A 261 -11.31 21.86 -15.00
CA LEU A 261 -10.60 21.03 -14.01
C LEU A 261 -9.14 20.81 -14.41
N ALA A 262 -8.32 20.38 -13.46
CA ALA A 262 -6.91 20.05 -13.68
C ALA A 262 -6.62 18.62 -13.28
N LEU A 263 -5.80 17.92 -14.07
CA LEU A 263 -5.30 16.57 -13.82
C LEU A 263 -3.78 16.52 -13.97
N VAL A 264 -3.17 15.50 -13.38
CA VAL A 264 -1.80 15.08 -13.72
C VAL A 264 -1.85 13.97 -14.78
N PRO A 265 -0.79 13.74 -15.59
CA PRO A 265 -0.82 12.76 -16.68
C PRO A 265 -1.27 11.36 -16.28
N ALA A 266 -0.86 10.88 -15.10
CA ALA A 266 -1.28 9.58 -14.58
C ALA A 266 -2.81 9.48 -14.36
N LEU A 267 -3.42 10.53 -13.77
CA LEU A 267 -4.87 10.59 -13.59
C LEU A 267 -5.60 10.77 -14.93
N ALA A 268 -5.05 11.58 -15.84
CA ALA A 268 -5.63 11.75 -17.17
C ALA A 268 -5.72 10.42 -17.94
N ARG A 269 -4.70 9.56 -17.82
CA ARG A 269 -4.70 8.19 -18.38
C ARG A 269 -5.78 7.33 -17.73
N LEU A 270 -5.87 7.32 -16.40
CA LEU A 270 -6.90 6.55 -15.69
C LEU A 270 -8.31 7.00 -16.06
N TRP A 271 -8.54 8.31 -16.16
CA TRP A 271 -9.84 8.86 -16.54
C TRP A 271 -10.20 8.55 -17.99
N GLU A 272 -9.22 8.58 -18.88
CA GLU A 272 -9.40 8.18 -20.28
C GLU A 272 -9.83 6.72 -20.38
N GLN A 273 -9.16 5.81 -19.69
CA GLN A 273 -9.50 4.39 -19.63
C GLN A 273 -10.89 4.17 -18.98
N ALA A 274 -11.23 4.94 -17.94
CA ALA A 274 -12.50 4.83 -17.26
C ALA A 274 -13.69 5.12 -18.18
N ARG A 275 -13.52 5.86 -19.30
CA ARG A 275 -14.58 6.09 -20.28
C ARG A 275 -15.12 4.84 -20.95
N ASP A 276 -14.49 3.69 -20.75
CA ASP A 276 -15.00 2.41 -21.25
C ASP A 276 -16.21 1.92 -20.44
N TRP A 277 -16.31 2.29 -19.18
CA TRP A 277 -17.38 1.88 -18.26
C TRP A 277 -18.10 3.03 -17.56
N GLU A 278 -17.47 4.20 -17.40
CA GLU A 278 -18.06 5.40 -16.80
C GLU A 278 -18.66 6.30 -17.90
N GLN A 279 -19.98 6.50 -17.85
CA GLN A 279 -20.76 7.11 -18.93
C GLN A 279 -21.28 8.53 -18.60
N SER A 280 -20.84 9.14 -17.50
CA SER A 280 -21.25 10.51 -17.15
C SER A 280 -21.02 11.50 -18.31
N ASP A 281 -21.93 12.48 -18.43
CA ASP A 281 -21.86 13.54 -19.44
C ASP A 281 -20.77 14.58 -19.10
N LEU A 282 -19.68 14.57 -19.86
CA LEU A 282 -18.58 15.53 -19.71
C LEU A 282 -18.68 16.72 -20.68
N SER A 283 -19.76 16.87 -21.42
CA SER A 283 -19.91 17.90 -22.47
C SER A 283 -19.89 19.35 -21.96
N SER A 284 -20.05 19.55 -20.66
CA SER A 284 -19.91 20.86 -20.01
C SER A 284 -18.48 21.37 -19.92
N LEU A 285 -17.48 20.48 -20.04
CA LEU A 285 -16.07 20.85 -19.94
C LEU A 285 -15.65 21.77 -21.09
N ARG A 286 -15.04 22.87 -20.74
CA ARG A 286 -14.47 23.87 -21.65
C ARG A 286 -12.96 23.90 -21.64
N CYS A 287 -12.35 23.46 -20.55
CA CYS A 287 -10.92 23.39 -20.37
C CYS A 287 -10.55 22.27 -19.39
N LEU A 288 -9.88 21.25 -19.89
CA LEU A 288 -9.21 20.24 -19.09
C LEU A 288 -7.71 20.50 -19.12
N GLN A 289 -7.16 20.93 -17.99
CA GLN A 289 -5.74 21.17 -17.85
C GLN A 289 -5.02 19.87 -17.50
N VAL A 290 -3.90 19.60 -18.17
CA VAL A 290 -2.98 18.51 -17.78
C VAL A 290 -1.58 19.07 -17.59
N GLY A 291 -1.04 18.88 -16.38
CA GLY A 291 0.26 19.44 -16.00
C GLY A 291 0.93 18.67 -14.86
N GLY A 292 2.10 19.14 -14.44
CA GLY A 292 2.87 18.50 -13.36
C GLY A 292 3.74 17.32 -13.80
N GLY A 293 3.65 16.88 -15.04
CA GLY A 293 4.44 15.87 -15.71
C GLY A 293 4.31 15.97 -17.22
N ARG A 294 5.07 15.16 -17.96
CA ARG A 294 4.97 15.13 -19.42
C ARG A 294 3.72 14.33 -19.84
N LEU A 295 2.92 14.90 -20.70
CA LEU A 295 1.84 14.22 -21.40
C LEU A 295 2.35 13.75 -22.76
N THR A 296 2.24 12.45 -23.08
CA THR A 296 2.65 11.96 -24.40
C THR A 296 1.66 12.41 -25.47
N PRO A 297 2.09 12.59 -26.74
CA PRO A 297 1.18 13.01 -27.80
C PRO A 297 -0.01 12.06 -27.97
N GLU A 298 0.19 10.75 -27.84
CA GLU A 298 -0.84 9.72 -27.96
C GLU A 298 -1.91 9.90 -26.87
N LEU A 299 -1.48 10.08 -25.60
CA LEU A 299 -2.41 10.31 -24.52
C LEU A 299 -3.10 11.69 -24.63
N ALA A 300 -2.37 12.70 -25.10
CA ALA A 300 -2.98 14.01 -25.36
C ALA A 300 -4.14 13.93 -26.36
N GLU A 301 -3.95 13.16 -27.45
CA GLU A 301 -4.98 12.90 -28.47
C GLU A 301 -6.19 12.14 -27.88
N GLN A 302 -5.95 11.12 -27.08
CA GLN A 302 -6.98 10.34 -26.41
C GLN A 302 -7.78 11.20 -25.42
N VAL A 303 -7.10 12.02 -24.62
CA VAL A 303 -7.74 12.95 -23.68
C VAL A 303 -8.63 13.96 -24.39
N MET A 304 -8.13 14.57 -25.48
CA MET A 304 -8.92 15.51 -26.27
C MET A 304 -10.17 14.86 -26.88
N THR A 305 -10.04 13.62 -27.33
CA THR A 305 -11.12 12.90 -28.00
C THR A 305 -12.18 12.40 -27.01
N ARG A 306 -11.77 11.93 -25.82
CA ARG A 306 -12.66 11.20 -24.92
C ARG A 306 -13.07 11.96 -23.67
N LEU A 307 -12.27 12.92 -23.22
CA LEU A 307 -12.56 13.66 -22.00
C LEU A 307 -13.00 15.12 -22.27
N GLY A 308 -12.34 15.83 -23.17
CA GLY A 308 -12.72 17.21 -23.51
C GLY A 308 -11.54 18.08 -23.97
N PRO A 309 -11.78 19.40 -24.16
CA PRO A 309 -10.76 20.33 -24.65
C PRO A 309 -9.54 20.38 -23.73
N LEU A 310 -8.40 19.96 -24.26
CA LEU A 310 -7.14 19.87 -23.51
C LEU A 310 -6.37 21.19 -23.55
N GLN A 311 -5.81 21.55 -22.41
CA GLN A 311 -4.76 22.57 -22.27
C GLN A 311 -3.56 21.96 -21.53
N GLN A 312 -2.40 21.84 -22.19
CA GLN A 312 -1.19 21.43 -21.51
C GLN A 312 -0.60 22.57 -20.69
N VAL A 313 -0.13 22.26 -19.49
CA VAL A 313 0.44 23.22 -18.54
C VAL A 313 1.80 22.74 -18.12
N PHE A 314 2.82 23.57 -18.31
CA PHE A 314 4.16 23.41 -17.77
C PHE A 314 4.48 24.60 -16.88
N GLY A 315 5.01 24.33 -15.69
CA GLY A 315 5.46 25.41 -14.82
C GLY A 315 6.00 24.95 -13.50
N THR A 316 6.47 25.92 -12.75
CA THR A 316 7.02 25.71 -11.41
C THR A 316 6.29 26.59 -10.40
N ALA A 317 6.18 26.13 -9.15
CA ALA A 317 5.60 26.93 -8.08
C ALA A 317 6.44 28.19 -7.77
N GLU A 318 7.70 28.19 -8.19
CA GLU A 318 8.64 29.32 -8.08
C GLU A 318 8.32 30.47 -9.04
N GLY A 319 7.57 30.21 -10.13
CA GLY A 319 7.17 31.33 -10.97
C GLY A 319 6.71 31.04 -12.37
N LEU A 320 7.54 30.64 -13.31
CA LEU A 320 7.14 30.50 -14.70
C LEU A 320 5.99 29.52 -14.87
N LEU A 321 4.96 29.96 -15.58
CA LEU A 321 3.88 29.11 -16.08
C LEU A 321 3.79 29.23 -17.60
N CYS A 322 3.71 28.09 -18.28
CA CYS A 322 3.48 27.98 -19.71
C CYS A 322 2.20 27.19 -19.97
N TYR A 323 1.42 27.67 -20.92
CA TYR A 323 0.16 27.05 -21.33
C TYR A 323 0.11 26.92 -22.84
N THR A 324 -0.44 25.84 -23.37
CA THR A 324 -1.03 25.87 -24.70
C THR A 324 -2.26 26.77 -24.66
N ARG A 325 -2.61 27.42 -25.75
CA ARG A 325 -3.83 28.24 -25.82
C ARG A 325 -4.98 27.39 -26.33
N LEU A 326 -6.19 27.67 -25.89
CA LEU A 326 -7.39 26.91 -26.29
C LEU A 326 -7.66 26.98 -27.81
N ASP A 327 -7.16 28.02 -28.48
CA ASP A 327 -7.24 28.26 -29.92
C ASP A 327 -5.96 27.92 -30.69
N ASP A 328 -4.96 27.34 -30.02
CA ASP A 328 -3.74 26.87 -30.69
C ASP A 328 -4.09 25.73 -31.68
N PRO A 329 -3.33 25.55 -32.78
CA PRO A 329 -3.48 24.42 -33.65
C PRO A 329 -3.33 23.10 -32.90
N HIS A 330 -4.09 22.10 -33.30
CA HIS A 330 -4.13 20.77 -32.72
C HIS A 330 -2.71 20.19 -32.49
N GLU A 331 -1.83 20.28 -33.48
CA GLU A 331 -0.45 19.82 -33.39
C GLU A 331 0.35 20.54 -32.29
N VAL A 332 0.07 21.80 -32.02
CA VAL A 332 0.72 22.57 -30.94
C VAL A 332 0.25 22.07 -29.60
N ILE A 333 -1.06 21.85 -29.44
CA ILE A 333 -1.66 21.37 -28.19
C ILE A 333 -1.12 19.99 -27.80
N ILE A 334 -0.97 19.06 -28.75
CA ILE A 334 -0.55 17.69 -28.46
C ILE A 334 0.99 17.55 -28.30
N ASN A 335 1.79 18.38 -28.97
CA ASN A 335 3.23 18.19 -29.03
C ASN A 335 4.06 19.17 -28.17
N THR A 336 3.45 20.17 -27.55
CA THR A 336 4.18 21.18 -26.77
C THR A 336 3.52 21.42 -25.42
N GLN A 337 4.28 21.99 -24.50
CA GLN A 337 3.79 22.40 -23.19
C GLN A 337 3.45 23.90 -23.17
N GLY A 338 3.25 24.49 -24.34
CA GLY A 338 2.81 25.86 -24.52
C GLY A 338 3.92 26.91 -24.37
N ARG A 339 3.52 28.15 -24.23
CA ARG A 339 4.38 29.34 -24.13
C ARG A 339 4.08 30.12 -22.84
N PRO A 340 5.01 30.99 -22.40
CA PRO A 340 4.85 31.75 -21.16
C PRO A 340 3.48 32.41 -20.99
N LEU A 341 3.00 32.44 -19.76
CA LEU A 341 1.75 33.05 -19.35
C LEU A 341 1.73 34.56 -19.63
N SER A 342 2.81 35.22 -19.27
CA SER A 342 2.97 36.67 -19.36
C SER A 342 3.94 37.05 -20.45
N GLU A 343 3.63 38.14 -21.20
CA GLU A 343 4.56 38.78 -22.11
C GLU A 343 5.77 39.44 -21.40
N LYS A 344 5.65 39.62 -20.06
CA LYS A 344 6.74 40.12 -19.20
C LYS A 344 7.64 39.03 -18.63
N ASP A 345 7.33 37.78 -18.91
CA ASP A 345 8.24 36.69 -18.53
C ASP A 345 9.45 36.69 -19.44
N GLU A 346 10.60 36.83 -18.84
CA GLU A 346 11.88 36.72 -19.53
C GLU A 346 12.35 35.29 -19.38
N ILE A 347 12.52 34.59 -20.50
CA ILE A 347 13.06 33.23 -20.52
C ILE A 347 14.31 33.16 -21.38
N LYS A 348 15.27 32.34 -20.95
CA LYS A 348 16.47 32.01 -21.73
C LYS A 348 16.69 30.51 -21.70
N ILE A 349 17.11 29.93 -22.79
CA ILE A 349 17.57 28.55 -22.85
C ILE A 349 19.08 28.59 -22.97
N VAL A 350 19.78 27.98 -21.99
CA VAL A 350 21.24 28.19 -21.85
C VAL A 350 21.99 26.86 -21.74
N ASP A 351 23.26 26.89 -22.11
CA ASP A 351 24.21 25.80 -21.91
C ASP A 351 24.71 25.71 -20.45
N ALA A 352 25.64 24.80 -20.16
CA ALA A 352 26.24 24.62 -18.84
C ALA A 352 27.02 25.85 -18.35
N ASN A 353 27.43 26.77 -19.27
CA ASN A 353 28.17 28.02 -18.99
C ASN A 353 27.22 29.22 -18.92
N LEU A 354 25.90 28.99 -18.89
CA LEU A 354 24.85 30.01 -18.91
C LEU A 354 24.86 30.88 -20.19
N GLN A 355 25.43 30.37 -21.32
CA GLN A 355 25.34 31.04 -22.61
C GLN A 355 24.08 30.56 -23.37
N PRO A 356 23.35 31.47 -24.06
CA PRO A 356 22.21 31.10 -24.86
C PRO A 356 22.56 30.06 -25.92
N VAL A 357 21.76 29.01 -26.04
CA VAL A 357 21.88 28.00 -27.10
C VAL A 357 21.24 28.49 -28.40
N ALA A 358 21.56 27.87 -29.53
CA ALA A 358 20.93 28.20 -30.81
C ALA A 358 19.43 27.88 -30.81
N PRO A 359 18.60 28.61 -31.59
CA PRO A 359 17.16 28.31 -31.68
C PRO A 359 16.87 26.86 -32.08
N GLY A 360 16.07 26.18 -31.30
CA GLY A 360 15.71 24.77 -31.52
C GLY A 360 16.67 23.76 -30.88
N GLU A 361 17.76 24.21 -30.27
CA GLU A 361 18.61 23.33 -29.44
C GLU A 361 18.07 23.19 -28.01
N VAL A 362 18.48 22.12 -27.36
CA VAL A 362 18.11 21.81 -25.96
C VAL A 362 19.07 22.50 -24.99
N GLY A 363 18.55 23.15 -23.98
CA GLY A 363 19.33 23.76 -22.91
C GLY A 363 18.53 23.91 -21.61
N GLU A 364 19.20 24.39 -20.56
CA GLU A 364 18.55 24.70 -19.29
C GLU A 364 17.64 25.93 -19.44
N LEU A 365 16.39 25.77 -18.99
CA LEU A 365 15.50 26.91 -18.91
C LEU A 365 15.81 27.75 -17.68
N ILE A 366 16.08 29.03 -17.89
CA ILE A 366 16.17 30.02 -16.83
C ILE A 366 15.14 31.10 -17.06
N THR A 367 14.54 31.61 -15.98
CA THR A 367 13.43 32.54 -16.07
C THR A 367 13.49 33.67 -15.05
N ARG A 368 12.92 34.79 -15.41
CA ARG A 368 12.70 35.97 -14.57
C ARG A 368 11.41 36.62 -14.98
N GLY A 369 10.58 37.01 -14.04
CA GLY A 369 9.29 37.64 -14.38
C GLY A 369 8.56 38.23 -13.18
N PRO A 370 7.41 38.87 -13.43
CA PRO A 370 6.66 39.60 -12.40
C PRO A 370 6.21 38.74 -11.22
N TYR A 371 6.05 37.45 -11.43
CA TYR A 371 5.60 36.49 -10.41
C TYR A 371 6.60 35.38 -10.13
N THR A 372 7.84 35.49 -10.65
CA THR A 372 8.94 34.59 -10.30
C THR A 372 9.55 35.02 -8.97
N ILE A 373 9.76 34.08 -8.05
CA ILE A 373 10.37 34.37 -6.76
C ILE A 373 11.82 34.83 -6.94
N THR A 374 12.33 35.61 -5.98
CA THR A 374 13.73 36.07 -5.94
C THR A 374 14.59 35.26 -4.98
N GLY A 375 14.02 34.28 -4.30
CA GLY A 375 14.70 33.36 -3.37
C GLY A 375 13.72 32.52 -2.58
N TYR A 376 14.17 31.34 -2.17
CA TYR A 376 13.46 30.48 -1.21
C TYR A 376 13.56 31.05 0.19
N TYR A 377 12.53 30.81 0.98
CA TYR A 377 12.40 31.29 2.34
C TYR A 377 13.46 30.66 3.26
N ARG A 378 14.28 31.48 3.91
CA ARG A 378 15.38 31.06 4.82
C ARG A 378 16.34 30.00 4.23
N ALA A 379 16.73 30.16 2.96
CA ALA A 379 17.56 29.19 2.23
C ALA A 379 18.75 29.87 1.50
N GLU A 380 19.51 30.74 2.16
CA GLU A 380 20.53 31.62 1.56
C GLU A 380 21.56 30.84 0.76
N GLN A 381 22.08 29.73 1.30
CA GLN A 381 23.08 28.90 0.61
C GLN A 381 22.53 28.31 -0.68
N HIS A 382 21.29 27.87 -0.65
CA HIS A 382 20.64 27.32 -1.84
C HIS A 382 20.31 28.40 -2.86
N ASN A 383 19.87 29.58 -2.39
CA ASN A 383 19.57 30.73 -3.25
C ASN A 383 20.78 31.16 -4.05
N ALA A 384 21.99 31.14 -3.45
CA ALA A 384 23.22 31.52 -4.09
C ALA A 384 23.61 30.70 -5.33
N VAL A 385 23.12 29.46 -5.43
CA VAL A 385 23.38 28.57 -6.60
C VAL A 385 22.20 28.41 -7.54
N THR A 386 20.98 28.75 -7.06
CA THR A 386 19.75 28.60 -7.83
C THR A 386 19.38 29.86 -8.61
N PHE A 387 19.82 31.01 -8.17
CA PHE A 387 19.57 32.27 -8.86
C PHE A 387 20.87 32.80 -9.46
N THR A 388 20.82 33.29 -10.71
CA THR A 388 21.96 33.94 -11.37
C THR A 388 22.17 35.33 -10.78
N THR A 389 23.35 35.90 -11.01
CA THR A 389 23.71 37.26 -10.53
C THR A 389 22.83 38.36 -11.13
N ASP A 390 22.27 38.14 -12.31
CA ASP A 390 21.31 39.04 -12.99
C ASP A 390 19.83 38.70 -12.67
N GLY A 391 19.59 37.84 -11.67
CA GLY A 391 18.29 37.58 -11.07
C GLY A 391 17.40 36.56 -11.80
N PHE A 392 17.97 35.72 -12.69
CA PHE A 392 17.22 34.62 -13.27
C PHE A 392 17.16 33.41 -12.31
N TYR A 393 15.98 32.82 -12.18
CA TYR A 393 15.79 31.55 -11.53
C TYR A 393 16.16 30.39 -12.46
N ARG A 394 17.01 29.51 -12.02
CA ARG A 394 17.43 28.30 -12.73
C ARG A 394 16.44 27.18 -12.41
N THR A 395 15.63 26.81 -13.40
CA THR A 395 14.58 25.78 -13.17
C THR A 395 15.15 24.38 -13.04
N GLY A 396 16.33 24.14 -13.63
CA GLY A 396 16.91 22.81 -13.77
C GLY A 396 16.17 21.93 -14.80
N ASP A 397 15.17 22.46 -15.49
CA ASP A 397 14.47 21.78 -16.57
C ASP A 397 15.19 22.02 -17.90
N LEU A 398 15.33 20.98 -18.70
CA LEU A 398 15.85 21.02 -20.06
C LEU A 398 14.68 21.19 -21.01
N VAL A 399 14.76 22.21 -21.84
CA VAL A 399 13.70 22.52 -22.78
C VAL A 399 14.26 22.84 -24.18
N ARG A 400 13.38 22.73 -25.17
CA ARG A 400 13.57 23.22 -26.53
C ARG A 400 12.48 24.24 -26.83
N MET A 401 12.81 25.31 -27.52
CA MET A 401 11.86 26.31 -27.98
C MET A 401 11.56 26.12 -29.47
N THR A 402 10.31 26.03 -29.81
CA THR A 402 9.87 26.03 -31.21
C THR A 402 9.93 27.43 -31.81
N SER A 403 9.91 27.53 -33.15
CA SER A 403 9.90 28.81 -33.85
C SER A 403 8.71 29.74 -33.47
N ASN A 404 7.62 29.17 -32.93
CA ASN A 404 6.43 29.89 -32.49
C ASN A 404 6.47 30.24 -31.00
N GLY A 405 7.61 30.03 -30.30
CA GLY A 405 7.78 30.38 -28.89
C GLY A 405 7.18 29.36 -27.90
N ASN A 406 6.67 28.22 -28.37
CA ASN A 406 6.22 27.16 -27.50
C ASN A 406 7.42 26.32 -27.01
N LEU A 407 7.33 25.85 -25.78
CA LEU A 407 8.36 25.03 -25.17
C LEU A 407 7.99 23.55 -25.29
N THR A 408 9.02 22.72 -25.52
CA THR A 408 8.96 21.28 -25.37
C THR A 408 9.91 20.88 -24.23
N VAL A 409 9.40 20.24 -23.21
CA VAL A 409 10.20 19.77 -22.08
C VAL A 409 10.91 18.47 -22.45
N GLU A 410 12.24 18.47 -22.36
CA GLU A 410 13.12 17.37 -22.74
C GLU A 410 13.70 16.63 -21.53
N GLY A 411 13.40 17.08 -20.30
CA GLY A 411 13.81 16.43 -19.05
C GLY A 411 14.36 17.39 -18.01
N ARG A 412 15.09 16.84 -17.05
CA ARG A 412 15.77 17.63 -15.99
C ARG A 412 17.26 17.40 -15.99
N ILE A 413 18.04 18.42 -15.67
CA ILE A 413 19.52 18.32 -15.56
C ILE A 413 19.92 17.24 -14.55
N LYS A 414 19.23 17.13 -13.44
CA LYS A 414 19.45 16.11 -12.39
C LYS A 414 19.03 14.68 -12.78
N GLU A 415 18.32 14.53 -13.88
CA GLU A 415 17.86 13.25 -14.42
C GLU A 415 18.67 12.81 -15.65
N GLN A 416 19.71 13.56 -16.05
CA GLN A 416 20.64 13.09 -17.08
C GLN A 416 21.54 11.99 -16.50
N ILE A 417 21.70 10.93 -17.28
CA ILE A 417 22.59 9.82 -16.96
C ILE A 417 23.98 10.15 -17.49
N ASN A 418 25.00 10.14 -16.64
CA ASN A 418 26.39 10.37 -17.02
C ASN A 418 27.11 9.03 -17.25
N ARG A 419 26.90 8.45 -18.43
CA ARG A 419 27.47 7.15 -18.79
C ARG A 419 28.81 7.32 -19.47
N SER A 420 29.88 7.02 -18.77
CA SER A 420 31.28 7.13 -19.28
C SER A 420 31.63 8.52 -19.86
N GLY A 421 31.06 9.60 -19.29
CA GLY A 421 31.23 10.96 -19.75
C GLY A 421 30.21 11.46 -20.77
N GLU A 422 29.40 10.58 -21.36
CA GLU A 422 28.29 10.95 -22.23
C GLU A 422 27.05 11.28 -21.39
N LYS A 423 26.42 12.44 -21.68
CA LYS A 423 25.19 12.88 -20.99
C LYS A 423 23.97 12.44 -21.77
N ILE A 424 23.22 11.50 -21.20
CA ILE A 424 22.05 10.89 -21.83
C ILE A 424 20.79 11.38 -21.12
N SER A 425 19.85 11.91 -21.90
CA SER A 425 18.52 12.27 -21.36
C SER A 425 17.70 11.02 -21.11
N THR A 426 17.24 10.83 -19.86
CA THR A 426 16.32 9.72 -19.54
C THR A 426 15.07 9.77 -20.40
N GLN A 427 14.56 10.99 -20.63
CA GLN A 427 13.34 11.23 -21.39
C GLN A 427 13.50 10.91 -22.89
N GLU A 428 14.68 11.11 -23.47
CA GLU A 428 14.97 10.69 -24.85
C GLU A 428 14.85 9.17 -24.99
N VAL A 429 15.42 8.43 -24.03
CA VAL A 429 15.37 6.97 -24.01
C VAL A 429 13.94 6.48 -23.76
N GLU A 430 13.20 7.09 -22.81
CA GLU A 430 11.78 6.81 -22.56
C GLU A 430 10.94 7.00 -23.83
N THR A 431 11.14 8.10 -24.58
CA THR A 431 10.43 8.38 -25.83
C THR A 431 10.71 7.33 -26.91
N LEU A 432 11.95 6.84 -26.97
CA LEU A 432 12.31 5.79 -27.92
C LEU A 432 11.67 4.44 -27.57
N LEU A 433 11.62 4.12 -26.29
CA LEU A 433 11.00 2.89 -25.77
C LEU A 433 9.49 2.86 -26.01
N LEU A 434 8.79 3.99 -25.80
CA LEU A 434 7.35 4.11 -26.04
C LEU A 434 6.94 3.97 -27.52
N GLN A 435 7.89 3.97 -28.48
CA GLN A 435 7.61 3.61 -29.87
C GLN A 435 7.49 2.11 -30.13
N HIS A 436 7.79 1.28 -29.12
CA HIS A 436 7.60 -0.17 -29.23
C HIS A 436 6.13 -0.51 -29.00
N PRO A 437 5.48 -1.32 -29.87
CA PRO A 437 4.03 -1.57 -29.82
C PRO A 437 3.55 -2.26 -28.54
N ASP A 438 4.42 -2.94 -27.82
CA ASP A 438 4.08 -3.68 -26.59
C ASP A 438 4.60 -2.98 -25.31
N ILE A 439 4.99 -1.70 -25.38
CA ILE A 439 5.41 -0.89 -24.23
C ILE A 439 4.45 0.28 -24.05
N ASP A 440 3.59 0.17 -23.05
CA ASP A 440 2.60 1.21 -22.73
C ASP A 440 3.19 2.36 -21.91
N ASP A 441 4.19 2.07 -21.06
CA ASP A 441 4.83 3.06 -20.21
C ASP A 441 6.25 2.63 -19.82
N ALA A 442 7.17 3.60 -19.75
CA ALA A 442 8.57 3.37 -19.45
C ALA A 442 9.16 4.51 -18.62
N VAL A 443 9.93 4.17 -17.60
CA VAL A 443 10.70 5.11 -16.78
C VAL A 443 12.16 4.73 -16.83
N VAL A 444 13.01 5.68 -17.18
CA VAL A 444 14.46 5.49 -17.26
C VAL A 444 15.13 6.19 -16.08
N ILE A 445 16.04 5.48 -15.42
CA ILE A 445 16.76 5.95 -14.23
C ILE A 445 18.27 5.73 -14.40
N ALA A 446 19.05 6.59 -13.76
CA ALA A 446 20.48 6.40 -13.58
C ALA A 446 20.74 5.48 -12.39
N VAL A 447 21.50 4.41 -12.60
CA VAL A 447 21.95 3.52 -11.54
C VAL A 447 23.48 3.60 -11.46
N PRO A 448 24.08 3.83 -10.27
CA PRO A 448 25.53 3.85 -10.12
C PRO A 448 26.20 2.59 -10.65
N ASP A 449 27.33 2.73 -11.35
CA ASP A 449 28.10 1.66 -11.95
C ASP A 449 29.60 1.94 -11.79
N GLU A 450 30.38 0.96 -11.35
CA GLU A 450 31.82 1.14 -11.06
C GLU A 450 32.66 1.40 -12.32
N LEU A 451 32.25 0.89 -13.49
CA LEU A 451 32.96 1.02 -14.75
C LEU A 451 32.44 2.18 -15.61
N LEU A 452 31.13 2.39 -15.62
CA LEU A 452 30.48 3.38 -16.49
C LEU A 452 30.22 4.70 -15.78
N GLY A 453 30.40 4.77 -14.46
CA GLY A 453 29.96 5.87 -13.59
C GLY A 453 28.46 5.73 -13.29
N GLU A 454 27.65 5.81 -14.33
CA GLU A 454 26.22 5.51 -14.26
C GLU A 454 25.81 4.66 -15.47
N ARG A 455 24.91 3.73 -15.25
CA ARG A 455 24.27 2.92 -16.29
C ARG A 455 22.81 3.29 -16.48
N ILE A 456 22.30 2.99 -17.66
CA ILE A 456 20.89 3.23 -18.02
C ILE A 456 20.08 2.03 -17.55
N CYS A 457 19.20 2.22 -16.57
CA CYS A 457 18.21 1.24 -16.18
C CYS A 457 16.83 1.67 -16.66
N THR A 458 16.17 0.80 -17.43
CA THR A 458 14.80 0.98 -17.89
C THR A 458 13.85 0.20 -17.02
N CYS A 459 12.88 0.91 -16.42
CA CYS A 459 11.78 0.33 -15.66
C CYS A 459 10.54 0.24 -16.55
N LEU A 460 9.88 -0.92 -16.56
CA LEU A 460 8.68 -1.20 -17.36
C LEU A 460 7.59 -1.79 -16.46
N LEU A 461 6.32 -1.48 -16.72
CA LEU A 461 5.21 -2.17 -16.07
C LEU A 461 5.06 -3.59 -16.60
N LYS A 462 4.81 -4.56 -15.69
CA LYS A 462 4.50 -5.94 -16.09
C LYS A 462 3.14 -5.98 -16.78
N SER A 463 3.13 -6.36 -18.05
CA SER A 463 1.92 -6.59 -18.83
C SER A 463 1.88 -8.03 -19.36
N GLY A 464 0.70 -8.53 -19.75
CA GLY A 464 0.55 -9.92 -20.22
C GLY A 464 1.31 -10.27 -21.49
N ASN A 465 1.65 -9.29 -22.33
CA ASN A 465 2.42 -9.43 -23.58
C ASN A 465 3.77 -8.71 -23.50
N GLN A 466 4.45 -8.81 -22.37
CA GLN A 466 5.68 -8.10 -22.11
C GLN A 466 6.81 -8.57 -23.07
N PRO A 467 7.45 -7.64 -23.82
CA PRO A 467 8.56 -8.00 -24.69
C PRO A 467 9.81 -8.33 -23.85
N GLU A 468 10.55 -9.32 -24.31
CA GLU A 468 11.84 -9.66 -23.69
C GLU A 468 12.89 -8.55 -23.92
N PRO A 469 13.80 -8.32 -22.98
CA PRO A 469 14.86 -7.30 -23.11
C PRO A 469 15.61 -7.35 -24.44
N ALA A 470 15.91 -8.54 -24.95
CA ALA A 470 16.58 -8.74 -26.24
C ALA A 470 15.74 -8.22 -27.43
N GLN A 471 14.41 -8.34 -27.38
CA GLN A 471 13.50 -7.84 -28.42
C GLN A 471 13.48 -6.31 -28.41
N ILE A 472 13.44 -5.69 -27.22
CA ILE A 472 13.49 -4.23 -27.07
C ILE A 472 14.83 -3.69 -27.56
N GLN A 473 15.94 -4.32 -27.21
CA GLN A 473 17.26 -3.93 -27.71
C GLN A 473 17.35 -4.03 -29.23
N ALA A 474 16.85 -5.13 -29.83
CA ALA A 474 16.82 -5.29 -31.28
C ALA A 474 15.98 -4.20 -31.96
N PHE A 475 14.83 -3.84 -31.38
CA PHE A 475 13.98 -2.75 -31.84
C PHE A 475 14.72 -1.40 -31.81
N LEU A 476 15.40 -1.06 -30.71
CA LEU A 476 16.16 0.17 -30.58
C LEU A 476 17.32 0.22 -31.61
N HIS A 477 18.01 -0.90 -31.84
CA HIS A 477 19.04 -1.03 -32.88
C HIS A 477 18.46 -0.79 -34.28
N GLN A 478 17.29 -1.37 -34.57
CA GLN A 478 16.60 -1.21 -35.84
C GLN A 478 16.16 0.24 -36.10
N LYS A 479 15.82 0.99 -35.02
CA LYS A 479 15.54 2.43 -35.07
C LYS A 479 16.79 3.31 -35.24
N GLY A 480 17.98 2.73 -35.28
CA GLY A 480 19.25 3.47 -35.43
C GLY A 480 19.71 4.17 -34.17
N VAL A 481 19.23 3.73 -33.00
CA VAL A 481 19.63 4.32 -31.72
C VAL A 481 21.11 4.04 -31.45
N GLN A 482 21.85 5.08 -31.06
CA GLN A 482 23.27 4.98 -30.75
C GLN A 482 23.50 4.02 -29.58
N ARG A 483 24.52 3.18 -29.66
CA ARG A 483 24.79 2.09 -28.70
C ARG A 483 24.87 2.55 -27.23
N HIS A 484 25.42 3.75 -26.99
CA HIS A 484 25.55 4.28 -25.63
C HIS A 484 24.22 4.71 -25.01
N LYS A 485 23.14 4.87 -25.79
CA LYS A 485 21.77 5.18 -25.33
C LYS A 485 20.89 3.94 -25.13
N ILE A 486 21.37 2.75 -25.47
CA ILE A 486 20.65 1.50 -25.26
C ILE A 486 20.74 1.13 -23.78
N PRO A 487 19.61 0.81 -23.15
CA PRO A 487 19.60 0.44 -21.72
C PRO A 487 20.52 -0.73 -21.39
N ASP A 488 21.23 -0.62 -20.29
CA ASP A 488 22.15 -1.62 -19.74
C ASP A 488 21.41 -2.60 -18.82
N GLN A 489 20.32 -2.15 -18.18
CA GLN A 489 19.54 -2.91 -17.20
C GLN A 489 18.05 -2.70 -17.45
N TRP A 490 17.26 -3.74 -17.09
CA TRP A 490 15.81 -3.78 -17.22
C TRP A 490 15.19 -4.16 -15.88
N LEU A 491 14.28 -3.34 -15.38
CA LEU A 491 13.52 -3.57 -14.16
C LEU A 491 12.04 -3.67 -14.49
N PHE A 492 11.40 -4.78 -14.16
CA PHE A 492 9.99 -4.98 -14.40
C PHE A 492 9.19 -4.86 -13.11
N VAL A 493 8.35 -3.83 -13.01
CA VAL A 493 7.57 -3.54 -11.81
C VAL A 493 6.08 -3.89 -12.03
N ALA A 494 5.42 -4.37 -10.99
CA ALA A 494 4.00 -4.68 -11.04
C ALA A 494 3.13 -3.39 -11.06
N TYR A 495 3.61 -2.34 -10.42
CA TYR A 495 2.99 -1.02 -10.35
C TYR A 495 4.07 0.04 -10.16
N TRP A 496 3.78 1.26 -10.58
CA TRP A 496 4.68 2.39 -10.32
C TRP A 496 4.68 2.77 -8.85
N PRO A 497 5.85 2.82 -8.19
CA PRO A 497 5.94 3.45 -6.88
C PRO A 497 5.67 4.96 -7.05
N LEU A 498 4.74 5.49 -6.24
CA LEU A 498 4.34 6.90 -6.33
C LEU A 498 4.78 7.68 -5.10
N THR A 499 5.18 8.92 -5.33
CA THR A 499 5.41 9.90 -4.26
C THR A 499 4.07 10.38 -3.69
N THR A 500 4.10 11.06 -2.55
CA THR A 500 2.92 11.65 -1.89
C THR A 500 2.13 12.65 -2.76
N VAL A 501 2.74 13.13 -3.84
CA VAL A 501 2.11 14.05 -4.81
C VAL A 501 1.70 13.35 -6.11
N GLY A 502 1.65 12.01 -6.14
CA GLY A 502 1.22 11.22 -7.28
C GLY A 502 2.24 11.12 -8.43
N LYS A 503 3.50 11.51 -8.22
CA LYS A 503 4.58 11.32 -9.21
C LYS A 503 5.31 10.01 -8.99
N ILE A 504 5.87 9.42 -10.06
CA ILE A 504 6.67 8.19 -9.94
C ILE A 504 7.89 8.44 -9.05
N ASP A 505 8.08 7.58 -8.05
CA ASP A 505 9.22 7.65 -7.12
C ASP A 505 10.45 6.97 -7.73
N LYS A 506 11.25 7.76 -8.45
CA LYS A 506 12.49 7.29 -9.09
C LYS A 506 13.54 6.81 -8.06
N ARG A 507 13.50 7.28 -6.80
CA ARG A 507 14.43 6.80 -5.75
C ARG A 507 14.15 5.36 -5.39
N GLN A 508 12.87 5.04 -5.20
CA GLN A 508 12.47 3.68 -4.91
C GLN A 508 12.81 2.74 -6.09
N LEU A 509 12.63 3.20 -7.34
CA LEU A 509 13.05 2.46 -8.52
C LEU A 509 14.57 2.24 -8.56
N ILE A 510 15.39 3.24 -8.21
CA ILE A 510 16.85 3.11 -8.13
C ILE A 510 17.24 2.06 -7.06
N GLN A 511 16.61 2.09 -5.89
CA GLN A 511 16.86 1.10 -4.84
C GLN A 511 16.51 -0.32 -5.31
N MET A 512 15.38 -0.49 -5.98
CA MET A 512 14.97 -1.77 -6.56
C MET A 512 15.98 -2.25 -7.63
N ALA A 513 16.42 -1.36 -8.53
CA ALA A 513 17.37 -1.68 -9.57
C ALA A 513 18.78 -2.03 -9.02
N GLN A 514 19.20 -1.41 -7.93
CA GLN A 514 20.44 -1.72 -7.24
C GLN A 514 20.38 -3.08 -6.53
N ALA A 515 19.24 -3.40 -5.93
CA ALA A 515 19.01 -4.69 -5.29
C ALA A 515 19.06 -5.86 -6.29
N GLU A 516 18.58 -5.68 -7.52
CA GLU A 516 18.65 -6.70 -8.57
C GLU A 516 20.09 -6.98 -9.09
N HIS A 517 21.01 -6.09 -8.90
CA HIS A 517 22.35 -6.19 -9.52
C HIS A 517 23.40 -6.91 -8.66
N GLY A 518 23.10 -7.22 -7.39
CA GLY A 518 24.04 -7.83 -6.45
C GLY A 518 24.28 -9.33 -6.65
N ASN A 519 23.39 -10.06 -7.35
CA ASN A 519 23.54 -11.50 -7.66
C ASN A 519 22.83 -11.82 -8.99
N PRO A 520 23.39 -12.69 -9.85
CA PRO A 520 22.67 -13.13 -11.05
C PRO A 520 21.35 -13.80 -10.66
N MET A 521 20.24 -13.31 -11.22
CA MET A 521 18.91 -13.88 -10.98
C MET A 521 18.91 -15.38 -11.31
N GLN A 522 18.67 -16.21 -10.32
CA GLN A 522 18.48 -17.64 -10.49
C GLN A 522 17.07 -17.90 -11.04
N GLN A 523 16.94 -18.89 -11.89
CA GLN A 523 15.65 -19.31 -12.44
C GLN A 523 15.44 -20.80 -12.23
N TYR A 524 14.21 -21.20 -11.89
CA TYR A 524 13.86 -22.60 -11.84
C TYR A 524 13.83 -23.21 -13.25
N HIS A 525 14.53 -24.32 -13.42
CA HIS A 525 14.38 -25.23 -14.54
C HIS A 525 13.16 -26.10 -14.31
N GLU A 526 12.30 -26.25 -15.31
CA GLU A 526 11.01 -26.92 -15.17
C GLU A 526 10.93 -28.15 -16.08
N HIS A 527 10.34 -29.24 -15.56
CA HIS A 527 10.07 -30.45 -16.33
C HIS A 527 8.82 -31.16 -15.81
N THR A 528 7.94 -31.57 -16.70
CA THR A 528 6.69 -32.26 -16.35
C THR A 528 6.77 -33.73 -16.66
N ILE A 529 6.37 -34.58 -15.72
CA ILE A 529 6.33 -36.03 -15.84
C ILE A 529 4.89 -36.51 -15.62
N ALA A 530 4.43 -37.41 -16.46
CA ALA A 530 3.17 -38.11 -16.27
C ALA A 530 3.34 -39.20 -15.21
N ILE A 531 2.35 -39.35 -14.33
CA ILE A 531 2.28 -40.37 -13.28
C ILE A 531 0.98 -41.15 -13.38
N THR A 532 0.99 -42.36 -12.91
CA THR A 532 -0.20 -43.25 -12.85
C THR A 532 -0.71 -43.42 -11.44
N ARG A 533 0.16 -43.23 -10.45
CA ARG A 533 -0.12 -43.38 -9.04
C ARG A 533 -0.97 -42.23 -8.48
N ASN A 534 -1.74 -42.55 -7.43
CA ASN A 534 -2.42 -41.51 -6.65
C ASN A 534 -1.38 -40.54 -6.03
N PRO A 535 -1.59 -39.21 -6.12
CA PRO A 535 -0.66 -38.24 -5.56
C PRO A 535 -0.28 -38.45 -4.10
N LEU A 536 -1.23 -38.82 -3.23
CA LEU A 536 -0.94 -39.06 -1.82
C LEU A 536 -0.01 -40.25 -1.60
N ASP A 537 -0.18 -41.32 -2.35
CA ASP A 537 0.70 -42.50 -2.28
C ASP A 537 2.12 -42.19 -2.79
N LEU A 538 2.21 -41.42 -3.88
CA LEU A 538 3.48 -40.95 -4.42
C LEU A 538 4.24 -40.07 -3.40
N ILE A 539 3.57 -39.11 -2.80
CA ILE A 539 4.13 -38.18 -1.80
C ILE A 539 4.63 -38.97 -0.60
N THR A 540 3.84 -39.92 -0.09
CA THR A 540 4.23 -40.71 1.08
C THR A 540 5.51 -41.52 0.80
N HIS A 541 5.62 -42.07 -0.40
CA HIS A 541 6.85 -42.76 -0.79
C HIS A 541 8.07 -41.82 -0.83
N LEU A 542 7.88 -40.59 -1.37
CA LEU A 542 8.93 -39.57 -1.42
C LEU A 542 9.34 -39.07 -0.01
N LEU A 543 8.39 -38.99 0.93
CA LEU A 543 8.64 -38.56 2.30
C LEU A 543 9.25 -39.66 3.19
N SER A 544 9.07 -40.94 2.85
CA SER A 544 9.52 -42.10 3.60
C SER A 544 10.94 -42.57 3.24
N ASP A 545 11.64 -41.90 2.33
CA ASP A 545 13.00 -42.25 1.93
C ASP A 545 13.98 -41.85 3.05
N ASP A 546 14.43 -42.85 3.84
CA ASP A 546 15.31 -42.68 5.00
C ASP A 546 16.67 -42.06 4.67
N ASN A 547 17.08 -42.09 3.40
CA ASN A 547 18.33 -41.47 2.94
C ASN A 547 18.26 -39.97 2.72
N ASP A 548 17.05 -39.38 2.79
CA ASP A 548 16.84 -37.97 2.49
C ASP A 548 16.43 -37.22 3.77
N SER A 549 17.45 -36.88 4.59
CA SER A 549 17.26 -36.06 5.81
C SER A 549 17.11 -34.57 5.53
N GLN A 550 16.96 -34.16 4.27
CA GLN A 550 16.88 -32.76 3.88
C GLN A 550 15.61 -32.09 4.41
N PRO A 551 15.68 -30.81 4.78
CA PRO A 551 14.49 -30.04 5.12
C PRO A 551 13.47 -30.07 3.98
N CYS A 552 12.22 -30.32 4.32
CA CYS A 552 11.15 -30.32 3.34
C CYS A 552 9.84 -29.79 3.92
N THR A 553 9.01 -29.19 3.06
CA THR A 553 7.66 -28.76 3.42
C THR A 553 6.69 -29.15 2.32
N LEU A 554 5.71 -29.96 2.69
CA LEU A 554 4.55 -30.28 1.87
C LEU A 554 3.41 -29.34 2.24
N TYR A 555 2.74 -28.79 1.24
CA TYR A 555 1.50 -28.01 1.40
C TYR A 555 0.46 -28.48 0.39
N GLU A 556 -0.68 -28.92 0.87
CA GLU A 556 -1.80 -29.31 0.03
C GLU A 556 -2.87 -28.21 0.01
N ALA A 557 -3.21 -27.76 -1.20
CA ALA A 557 -4.28 -26.80 -1.43
C ALA A 557 -5.15 -27.24 -2.61
N LYS A 558 -6.43 -27.42 -2.39
CA LYS A 558 -7.38 -27.92 -3.40
C LYS A 558 -6.93 -29.30 -3.91
N ASP A 559 -6.58 -29.41 -5.20
CA ASP A 559 -6.18 -30.67 -5.85
C ASP A 559 -4.68 -30.71 -6.19
N GLU A 560 -3.88 -29.79 -5.61
CA GLU A 560 -2.42 -29.73 -5.80
C GLU A 560 -1.70 -29.97 -4.47
N TRP A 561 -0.71 -30.86 -4.50
CA TRP A 561 0.28 -31.03 -3.46
C TRP A 561 1.60 -30.41 -3.90
N SER A 562 2.09 -29.45 -3.14
CA SER A 562 3.36 -28.75 -3.41
C SER A 562 4.37 -29.18 -2.37
N LEU A 563 5.45 -29.87 -2.79
CA LEU A 563 6.55 -30.32 -1.93
C LEU A 563 7.80 -29.51 -2.25
N GLY A 564 8.18 -28.62 -1.33
CA GLY A 564 9.45 -27.90 -1.36
C GLY A 564 10.53 -28.70 -0.63
N MET A 565 11.72 -28.84 -1.23
CA MET A 565 12.86 -29.59 -0.70
C MET A 565 14.14 -28.75 -0.77
N GLY A 566 14.98 -28.90 0.27
CA GLY A 566 16.17 -28.07 0.42
C GLY A 566 15.86 -26.62 0.76
N CYS A 567 16.90 -25.79 0.82
CA CYS A 567 16.79 -24.39 1.17
C CYS A 567 17.71 -23.54 0.27
N ALA A 568 17.13 -22.77 -0.64
CA ALA A 568 17.84 -21.80 -1.47
C ALA A 568 17.99 -20.45 -0.76
N ALA A 569 16.98 -20.05 0.01
CA ALA A 569 16.97 -18.81 0.78
C ALA A 569 15.99 -18.91 1.96
N THR A 570 16.30 -18.18 3.04
CA THR A 570 15.41 -18.07 4.21
C THR A 570 15.24 -16.61 4.60
N ILE A 571 14.02 -16.24 4.95
CA ILE A 571 13.69 -14.97 5.59
C ILE A 571 13.04 -15.28 6.93
N SER A 572 13.49 -14.64 8.00
CA SER A 572 12.97 -14.93 9.34
C SER A 572 12.73 -13.65 10.16
N VAL A 573 11.77 -13.74 11.07
CA VAL A 573 11.42 -12.70 12.03
C VAL A 573 11.56 -13.31 13.42
N ASN A 574 12.34 -12.69 14.28
CA ASN A 574 12.62 -13.20 15.62
C ASN A 574 11.92 -12.37 16.72
N ALA A 575 11.92 -12.92 17.93
CA ALA A 575 11.31 -12.28 19.12
C ALA A 575 12.06 -11.02 19.58
N SER A 576 13.30 -10.79 19.14
CA SER A 576 14.10 -9.61 19.50
C SER A 576 13.86 -8.39 18.61
N GLY A 577 12.85 -8.42 17.74
CA GLY A 577 12.51 -7.29 16.86
C GLY A 577 13.42 -7.17 15.64
N GLN A 578 13.98 -8.28 15.16
CA GLN A 578 14.84 -8.33 13.98
C GLN A 578 14.20 -9.18 12.88
N LEU A 579 14.14 -8.63 11.67
CA LEU A 579 13.95 -9.39 10.45
C LEU A 579 15.33 -9.73 9.89
N ILE A 580 15.56 -10.98 9.57
CA ILE A 580 16.78 -11.48 8.93
C ILE A 580 16.42 -11.81 7.49
N ASP A 581 17.06 -11.14 6.54
CA ASP A 581 16.82 -11.35 5.11
C ASP A 581 17.57 -12.57 4.56
N SER A 582 17.40 -12.85 3.27
CA SER A 582 18.02 -14.00 2.60
C SER A 582 19.55 -13.96 2.52
N GLN A 583 20.15 -12.83 2.80
CA GLN A 583 21.61 -12.64 2.85
C GLN A 583 22.15 -12.68 4.28
N GLY A 584 21.28 -12.85 5.27
CA GLY A 584 21.63 -12.85 6.68
C GLY A 584 21.76 -11.46 7.30
N ASN A 585 21.35 -10.40 6.61
CA ASN A 585 21.36 -9.05 7.17
C ASN A 585 20.21 -8.88 8.16
N HIS A 586 20.49 -8.19 9.26
CA HIS A 586 19.54 -7.92 10.34
C HIS A 586 18.90 -6.54 10.16
N HIS A 587 17.59 -6.51 10.01
CA HIS A 587 16.79 -5.29 9.86
C HIS A 587 15.88 -5.11 11.09
N PRO A 588 16.12 -4.10 11.94
CA PRO A 588 15.21 -3.83 13.06
C PRO A 588 13.83 -3.44 12.52
N TYR A 589 12.78 -3.88 13.17
CA TYR A 589 11.40 -3.54 12.79
C TYR A 589 10.57 -3.23 14.05
N ASP A 590 9.49 -2.48 13.85
CA ASP A 590 8.31 -2.48 14.71
C ASP A 590 7.14 -3.13 13.95
N ILE A 591 6.06 -3.40 14.65
CA ILE A 591 4.93 -4.12 14.06
C ILE A 591 4.27 -3.34 12.91
N ASN A 592 4.31 -2.01 12.93
CA ASN A 592 3.70 -1.17 11.91
C ASN A 592 4.51 -1.15 10.59
N THR A 593 5.80 -1.45 10.68
CA THR A 593 6.71 -1.49 9.51
C THR A 593 6.99 -2.90 9.00
N LEU A 594 6.59 -3.92 9.76
CA LEU A 594 6.94 -5.31 9.47
C LEU A 594 6.38 -5.80 8.13
N SER A 595 5.13 -5.45 7.80
CA SER A 595 4.50 -5.85 6.53
C SER A 595 5.29 -5.38 5.32
N GLN A 596 5.70 -4.12 5.32
CA GLN A 596 6.51 -3.53 4.25
C GLN A 596 7.90 -4.17 4.18
N LYS A 597 8.55 -4.40 5.32
CA LYS A 597 9.89 -5.02 5.38
C LYS A 597 9.88 -6.47 4.92
N LEU A 598 8.87 -7.25 5.28
CA LEU A 598 8.70 -8.61 4.76
C LEU A 598 8.53 -8.63 3.25
N GLU A 599 7.69 -7.74 2.72
CA GLU A 599 7.48 -7.64 1.27
C GLU A 599 8.76 -7.17 0.55
N GLN A 600 9.49 -6.21 1.11
CA GLN A 600 10.79 -5.77 0.59
C GLN A 600 11.82 -6.90 0.57
N ALA A 601 11.94 -7.66 1.66
CA ALA A 601 12.87 -8.78 1.73
C ALA A 601 12.53 -9.89 0.72
N LEU A 602 11.24 -10.16 0.48
CA LEU A 602 10.80 -11.11 -0.53
C LEU A 602 11.04 -10.63 -1.96
N ASN A 603 10.81 -9.34 -2.22
CA ASN A 603 11.05 -8.73 -3.54
C ASN A 603 12.55 -8.60 -3.86
N ALA A 604 13.41 -8.59 -2.85
CA ALA A 604 14.87 -8.56 -3.00
C ALA A 604 15.49 -9.94 -3.28
N LEU A 605 14.70 -11.02 -3.29
CA LEU A 605 15.21 -12.37 -3.57
C LEU A 605 15.75 -12.46 -5.01
N PRO A 606 16.99 -12.95 -5.19
CA PRO A 606 17.60 -13.08 -6.53
C PRO A 606 17.12 -14.35 -7.25
N ILE A 607 15.84 -14.69 -7.14
CA ILE A 607 15.24 -15.91 -7.71
C ILE A 607 13.95 -15.50 -8.44
N LYS A 608 13.87 -15.81 -9.72
CA LYS A 608 12.68 -15.53 -10.53
C LYS A 608 11.58 -16.56 -10.26
N ASP A 609 10.32 -16.11 -10.26
CA ASP A 609 9.13 -16.96 -10.12
C ASP A 609 9.20 -17.92 -8.91
N TRP A 610 9.75 -17.42 -7.80
CA TRP A 610 9.88 -18.19 -6.58
C TRP A 610 8.51 -18.54 -5.97
N ARG A 611 8.44 -19.71 -5.36
CA ARG A 611 7.45 -20.06 -4.34
C ARG A 611 8.18 -20.28 -3.02
N ALA A 612 7.51 -19.96 -1.94
CA ALA A 612 8.05 -20.09 -0.60
C ALA A 612 7.07 -20.77 0.34
N TYR A 613 7.62 -21.46 1.30
CA TYR A 613 6.91 -22.18 2.35
C TYR A 613 7.20 -21.52 3.68
N GLY A 614 6.16 -21.08 4.38
CA GLY A 614 6.31 -20.36 5.64
C GLY A 614 5.64 -21.04 6.81
N ARG A 615 6.16 -20.72 8.01
CA ARG A 615 5.47 -21.02 9.27
C ARG A 615 5.50 -19.82 10.18
N THR A 616 4.45 -19.65 10.99
CA THR A 616 4.35 -18.63 12.01
C THR A 616 3.96 -19.27 13.33
N LEU A 617 4.73 -18.97 14.39
CA LEU A 617 4.42 -19.43 15.73
C LEU A 617 3.26 -18.61 16.34
N PHE A 618 2.48 -19.23 17.22
CA PHE A 618 1.37 -18.56 17.91
C PHE A 618 1.84 -17.31 18.66
N GLU A 619 3.04 -17.34 19.22
CA GLU A 619 3.65 -16.26 19.99
C GLU A 619 3.91 -14.98 19.16
N PHE A 620 3.86 -15.04 17.83
CA PHE A 620 3.82 -13.83 17.00
C PHE A 620 2.65 -12.92 17.36
N SER A 621 1.54 -13.51 17.83
CA SER A 621 0.40 -12.75 18.34
C SER A 621 0.73 -11.88 19.57
N HIS A 622 1.67 -12.29 20.41
CA HIS A 622 2.09 -11.48 21.56
C HIS A 622 2.74 -10.19 21.09
N MET A 623 3.54 -10.25 20.02
CA MET A 623 4.14 -9.07 19.41
C MET A 623 3.09 -8.12 18.81
N THR A 624 2.12 -8.67 18.07
CA THR A 624 1.08 -7.85 17.42
C THR A 624 0.16 -7.16 18.43
N TYR A 625 -0.03 -7.75 19.61
CA TYR A 625 -0.89 -7.19 20.66
C TYR A 625 -0.10 -6.53 21.82
N GLY A 626 1.22 -6.35 21.68
CA GLY A 626 2.07 -5.71 22.69
C GLY A 626 2.06 -6.46 24.03
N LEU A 627 2.07 -7.79 24.01
CA LEU A 627 2.15 -8.66 25.19
C LEU A 627 3.59 -9.08 25.46
N PRO A 628 3.95 -9.42 26.71
CA PRO A 628 5.27 -9.97 27.01
C PRO A 628 5.58 -11.20 26.16
N LEU A 629 6.77 -11.21 25.60
CA LEU A 629 7.28 -12.32 24.81
C LEU A 629 8.55 -12.86 25.46
N GLU A 630 8.53 -14.13 25.85
CA GLU A 630 9.74 -14.79 26.35
C GLU A 630 10.76 -14.89 25.21
N GLN A 631 12.03 -14.76 25.54
CA GLN A 631 13.12 -14.97 24.59
C GLN A 631 13.05 -16.40 24.09
N GLN A 632 12.85 -16.57 22.79
CA GLN A 632 12.80 -17.88 22.14
C GLN A 632 13.96 -17.96 21.15
N ASP A 633 14.61 -19.13 21.12
CA ASP A 633 15.66 -19.44 20.14
C ASP A 633 15.07 -19.61 18.72
N GLU A 634 13.77 -19.86 18.62
CA GLU A 634 13.06 -20.14 17.37
C GLU A 634 12.47 -18.86 16.75
N ALA A 635 12.56 -18.75 15.41
CA ALA A 635 11.98 -17.64 14.69
C ALA A 635 10.44 -17.63 14.79
N LEU A 636 9.85 -16.47 15.07
CA LEU A 636 8.39 -16.29 15.10
C LEU A 636 7.74 -16.48 13.73
N ILE A 637 8.43 -16.03 12.67
CA ILE A 637 8.07 -16.29 11.27
C ILE A 637 9.33 -16.83 10.60
N LYS A 638 9.20 -17.94 9.89
CA LYS A 638 10.26 -18.49 9.02
C LYS A 638 9.67 -18.77 7.64
N ILE A 639 10.28 -18.21 6.61
CA ILE A 639 9.89 -18.36 5.20
C ILE A 639 11.08 -18.98 4.48
N THR A 640 10.88 -20.12 3.83
CA THR A 640 11.91 -20.86 3.11
C THR A 640 11.58 -20.94 1.62
N ILE A 641 12.51 -20.54 0.78
CA ILE A 641 12.48 -20.73 -0.66
C ILE A 641 13.23 -22.05 -0.95
N PRO A 642 12.58 -23.06 -1.55
CA PRO A 642 13.20 -24.38 -1.75
C PRO A 642 14.20 -24.35 -2.90
N GLN A 643 15.19 -25.25 -2.87
CA GLN A 643 16.06 -25.53 -4.02
C GLN A 643 15.31 -26.31 -5.11
N HIS A 644 14.45 -27.25 -4.65
CA HIS A 644 13.63 -28.10 -5.52
C HIS A 644 12.18 -28.05 -5.09
N GLU A 645 11.26 -28.01 -6.02
CA GLU A 645 9.82 -28.04 -5.79
C GLU A 645 9.16 -29.08 -6.70
N LEU A 646 8.30 -29.92 -6.13
CA LEU A 646 7.42 -30.80 -6.89
C LEU A 646 5.98 -30.33 -6.73
N ARG A 647 5.29 -30.03 -7.84
CA ARG A 647 3.86 -29.78 -7.85
C ARG A 647 3.16 -31.00 -8.43
N ILE A 648 2.42 -31.67 -7.56
CA ILE A 648 1.82 -32.98 -7.85
C ILE A 648 0.32 -32.78 -7.96
N THR A 649 -0.22 -33.14 -9.11
CA THR A 649 -1.65 -33.18 -9.38
C THR A 649 -2.03 -34.57 -9.88
N GLN A 650 -3.35 -34.84 -10.06
CA GLN A 650 -3.78 -36.10 -10.64
C GLN A 650 -3.21 -36.28 -12.03
N GLY A 651 -2.38 -37.30 -12.21
CA GLY A 651 -1.81 -37.69 -13.49
C GLY A 651 -0.46 -37.04 -13.87
N GLN A 652 0.02 -36.04 -13.14
CA GLN A 652 1.29 -35.41 -13.47
C GLN A 652 2.03 -34.78 -12.28
N VAL A 653 3.35 -34.67 -12.43
CA VAL A 653 4.26 -33.95 -11.53
C VAL A 653 5.03 -32.91 -12.34
N LEU A 654 4.95 -31.65 -11.93
CA LEU A 654 5.85 -30.58 -12.38
C LEU A 654 7.05 -30.52 -11.41
N ILE A 655 8.23 -30.75 -11.94
CA ILE A 655 9.51 -30.59 -11.26
C ILE A 655 10.01 -29.19 -11.50
N ARG A 656 10.41 -28.48 -10.47
CA ARG A 656 11.07 -27.17 -10.52
C ARG A 656 12.37 -27.25 -9.68
N THR A 657 13.49 -26.88 -10.24
CA THR A 657 14.79 -26.92 -9.56
C THR A 657 15.68 -25.78 -10.00
N LEU A 658 16.48 -25.21 -9.08
CA LEU A 658 17.48 -24.19 -9.39
C LEU A 658 18.74 -24.81 -10.05
N GLU A 659 18.88 -26.12 -10.04
CA GLU A 659 20.03 -26.87 -10.55
C GLU A 659 19.58 -27.79 -11.70
N GLN A 660 20.00 -27.49 -12.93
CA GLN A 660 19.51 -28.17 -14.14
C GLN A 660 19.80 -29.70 -14.15
N ASP A 661 20.91 -30.12 -13.58
CA ASP A 661 21.31 -31.54 -13.48
C ASP A 661 20.39 -32.34 -12.54
N GLN A 662 19.75 -31.71 -11.58
CA GLN A 662 18.80 -32.34 -10.66
C GLN A 662 17.49 -32.79 -11.33
N ILE A 663 17.14 -32.26 -12.49
CA ILE A 663 15.93 -32.68 -13.22
C ILE A 663 15.96 -34.18 -13.53
N ALA A 664 17.09 -34.70 -13.99
CA ALA A 664 17.23 -36.12 -14.33
C ALA A 664 17.12 -37.01 -13.08
N ILE A 665 17.75 -36.60 -11.98
CA ILE A 665 17.76 -37.34 -10.71
C ILE A 665 16.33 -37.36 -10.11
N LEU A 666 15.68 -36.22 -9.99
CA LEU A 666 14.31 -36.13 -9.49
C LEU A 666 13.30 -36.86 -10.38
N SER A 667 13.50 -36.80 -11.72
CA SER A 667 12.66 -37.53 -12.67
C SER A 667 12.75 -39.05 -12.45
N GLU A 668 13.93 -39.55 -12.22
CA GLU A 668 14.14 -40.97 -11.98
C GLU A 668 13.57 -41.41 -10.62
N LYS A 669 13.77 -40.61 -9.57
CA LYS A 669 13.18 -40.81 -8.25
C LYS A 669 11.65 -40.89 -8.29
N ILE A 670 11.00 -39.97 -9.03
CA ILE A 670 9.55 -39.95 -9.22
C ILE A 670 9.07 -41.19 -9.99
N LYS A 671 9.76 -41.61 -11.04
CA LYS A 671 9.42 -42.81 -11.83
C LYS A 671 9.51 -44.07 -10.98
N GLN A 672 10.56 -44.19 -10.16
CA GLN A 672 10.72 -45.33 -9.23
C GLN A 672 9.60 -45.35 -8.17
N ALA A 673 9.23 -44.17 -7.63
CA ALA A 673 8.12 -44.02 -6.71
C ALA A 673 6.78 -44.35 -7.37
N ASP A 674 6.54 -43.98 -8.64
CA ASP A 674 5.32 -44.28 -9.38
C ASP A 674 5.16 -45.78 -9.69
N GLN A 675 6.27 -46.48 -9.91
CA GLN A 675 6.32 -47.91 -10.24
C GLN A 675 6.39 -48.82 -9.02
N SER A 676 6.78 -48.29 -7.84
CA SER A 676 6.92 -49.07 -6.62
C SER A 676 5.61 -49.71 -6.20
N SER A 677 5.60 -50.90 -5.58
CA SER A 677 4.40 -51.40 -4.91
C SER A 677 4.00 -50.48 -3.78
N THR A 678 2.68 -50.34 -3.51
CA THR A 678 2.23 -49.63 -2.32
C THR A 678 2.93 -50.19 -1.10
N PRO A 679 3.55 -49.38 -0.23
CA PRO A 679 4.27 -49.92 0.91
C PRO A 679 3.29 -50.77 1.74
N ALA A 680 3.54 -52.04 1.86
CA ALA A 680 2.86 -52.90 2.81
C ALA A 680 3.41 -52.53 4.19
N PHE A 681 2.77 -51.54 4.81
CA PHE A 681 3.11 -51.15 6.16
C PHE A 681 2.66 -52.26 7.11
N PRO A 682 3.55 -52.91 7.85
CA PRO A 682 3.15 -53.89 8.85
C PRO A 682 2.28 -53.16 9.91
N TYR A 683 1.07 -53.60 10.05
CA TYR A 683 0.16 -53.05 11.06
C TYR A 683 0.73 -53.32 12.45
N THR A 684 1.37 -52.31 13.01
CA THR A 684 1.81 -52.30 14.39
C THR A 684 0.72 -51.68 15.27
N LYS A 685 0.77 -52.05 16.54
CA LYS A 685 -0.16 -51.72 17.61
C LYS A 685 -0.66 -50.25 17.56
N HIS A 686 -1.96 -50.04 17.73
CA HIS A 686 -2.49 -48.69 17.95
C HIS A 686 -1.88 -48.09 19.19
N MET A 687 -1.46 -46.82 19.09
CA MET A 687 -1.09 -46.06 20.28
C MET A 687 -2.34 -45.55 20.97
N GLU A 688 -2.41 -45.65 22.29
CA GLU A 688 -3.53 -45.14 23.09
C GLU A 688 -3.08 -43.88 23.85
N ILE A 689 -3.96 -42.91 23.96
CA ILE A 689 -3.73 -41.72 24.78
C ILE A 689 -3.78 -42.13 26.25
N ILE A 690 -2.72 -41.85 26.95
CA ILE A 690 -2.69 -41.98 28.41
C ILE A 690 -3.29 -40.71 29.01
N ASN A 691 -4.60 -40.65 29.14
CA ASN A 691 -5.29 -39.60 29.88
C ASN A 691 -5.17 -39.87 31.38
N THR A 692 -4.22 -39.23 32.06
CA THR A 692 -4.10 -39.32 33.50
C THR A 692 -5.24 -38.53 34.20
N SER A 693 -5.70 -39.02 35.36
CA SER A 693 -6.70 -38.35 36.18
C SER A 693 -6.23 -36.94 36.60
N ASP A 694 -4.95 -36.76 36.79
CA ASP A 694 -4.37 -35.49 37.22
C ASP A 694 -4.36 -34.43 36.08
N ALA A 695 -4.06 -34.83 34.83
CA ALA A 695 -4.19 -33.98 33.68
C ALA A 695 -5.61 -33.50 33.43
N ALA A 696 -6.61 -34.42 33.65
CA ALA A 696 -8.02 -34.06 33.56
C ALA A 696 -8.40 -33.03 34.61
N LYS A 697 -8.02 -33.23 35.88
CA LYS A 697 -8.32 -32.29 36.98
C LYS A 697 -7.69 -30.94 36.74
N HIS A 698 -6.43 -30.89 36.29
CA HIS A 698 -5.74 -29.64 36.02
C HIS A 698 -6.41 -28.85 34.90
N TYR A 699 -6.72 -29.48 33.77
CA TYR A 699 -7.40 -28.83 32.66
C TYR A 699 -8.80 -28.33 33.03
N GLN A 700 -9.57 -29.19 33.73
CA GLN A 700 -10.93 -28.84 34.20
C GLN A 700 -10.90 -27.66 35.21
N ALA A 701 -9.89 -27.56 36.05
CA ALA A 701 -9.71 -26.42 36.96
C ALA A 701 -9.42 -25.13 36.17
N ASN A 702 -8.56 -25.18 35.16
CA ASN A 702 -8.28 -24.03 34.30
C ASN A 702 -9.53 -23.58 33.53
N VAL A 703 -10.34 -24.52 33.02
CA VAL A 703 -11.62 -24.22 32.38
C VAL A 703 -12.58 -23.55 33.34
N ALA A 704 -12.70 -24.05 34.57
CA ALA A 704 -13.59 -23.47 35.60
C ALA A 704 -13.18 -22.00 35.93
N ASN A 705 -11.88 -21.73 36.06
CA ASN A 705 -11.34 -20.41 36.31
C ASN A 705 -11.59 -19.46 35.13
N ALA A 706 -11.33 -19.91 33.92
CA ALA A 706 -11.57 -19.11 32.71
C ALA A 706 -13.06 -18.79 32.50
N VAL A 707 -13.96 -19.73 32.78
CA VAL A 707 -15.42 -19.48 32.76
C VAL A 707 -15.83 -18.43 33.80
N LYS A 708 -15.19 -18.43 34.97
CA LYS A 708 -15.40 -17.39 35.99
C LYS A 708 -14.96 -16.01 35.47
N ASP A 709 -13.78 -15.91 34.88
CA ASP A 709 -13.29 -14.66 34.28
C ASP A 709 -14.23 -14.16 33.18
N ILE A 710 -14.78 -15.05 32.35
CA ILE A 710 -15.80 -14.70 31.34
C ILE A 710 -17.09 -14.17 32.03
N ALA A 711 -17.51 -14.79 33.14
CA ALA A 711 -18.69 -14.34 33.88
C ALA A 711 -18.47 -12.97 34.53
N GLU A 712 -17.22 -12.63 34.94
CA GLU A 712 -16.81 -11.36 35.47
C GLU A 712 -16.57 -10.29 34.37
N GLY A 713 -16.61 -10.67 33.09
CA GLY A 713 -16.55 -9.76 31.95
C GLY A 713 -15.13 -9.41 31.49
N HIS A 714 -14.10 -10.17 31.89
CA HIS A 714 -12.71 -9.92 31.47
C HIS A 714 -12.54 -10.19 29.96
N TYR A 715 -13.23 -11.16 29.42
CA TYR A 715 -13.32 -11.48 28.00
C TYR A 715 -14.62 -12.27 27.73
N GLN A 716 -15.01 -12.44 26.45
CA GLN A 716 -16.26 -13.13 26.08
C GLN A 716 -16.03 -14.60 25.73
N LYS A 717 -14.88 -14.89 25.15
CA LYS A 717 -14.49 -16.23 24.68
C LYS A 717 -12.99 -16.41 24.79
N VAL A 718 -12.53 -17.62 25.17
CA VAL A 718 -11.12 -18.01 25.14
C VAL A 718 -10.98 -19.44 24.66
N ILE A 719 -9.92 -19.76 23.94
CA ILE A 719 -9.61 -21.14 23.56
C ILE A 719 -8.48 -21.62 24.47
N LEU A 720 -8.75 -22.60 25.34
CA LEU A 720 -7.72 -23.24 26.15
C LEU A 720 -7.36 -24.61 25.60
N SER A 721 -6.06 -24.88 25.52
CA SER A 721 -5.52 -26.13 24.97
C SER A 721 -4.77 -26.96 26.02
N ARG A 722 -4.54 -28.22 25.67
CA ARG A 722 -3.66 -29.10 26.42
C ARG A 722 -2.79 -29.94 25.51
N LYS A 723 -1.58 -30.25 25.97
CA LYS A 723 -0.64 -31.13 25.30
C LYS A 723 -0.79 -32.55 25.84
N VAL A 724 -0.58 -33.53 24.96
CA VAL A 724 -0.49 -34.94 25.31
C VAL A 724 0.80 -35.50 24.71
N GLU A 725 1.72 -35.85 25.55
CA GLU A 725 3.00 -36.48 25.16
C GLU A 725 2.76 -37.91 24.67
N LEU A 726 3.47 -38.27 23.62
CA LEU A 726 3.49 -39.58 23.01
C LEU A 726 4.88 -40.22 23.21
N GLY A 727 4.98 -41.52 23.01
CA GLY A 727 6.28 -42.21 23.01
C GLY A 727 7.20 -41.66 21.90
N PRO A 728 8.52 -41.78 22.05
CA PRO A 728 9.47 -41.46 20.99
C PRO A 728 9.31 -42.43 19.80
N HIS A 729 9.80 -42.03 18.64
CA HIS A 729 9.83 -42.82 17.40
C HIS A 729 8.47 -43.05 16.74
N ILE A 730 7.90 -41.96 16.20
CA ILE A 730 6.72 -42.01 15.36
C ILE A 730 7.12 -41.95 13.89
N ASP A 731 6.55 -42.83 13.07
CA ASP A 731 6.62 -42.73 11.62
C ASP A 731 5.69 -41.60 11.12
N MET A 732 6.28 -40.44 10.92
CA MET A 732 5.56 -39.22 10.56
C MET A 732 4.92 -39.33 9.16
N ALA A 733 5.61 -39.90 8.18
CA ALA A 733 5.14 -39.99 6.80
C ALA A 733 3.95 -40.97 6.69
N HIS A 734 4.07 -42.13 7.32
CA HIS A 734 2.99 -43.10 7.32
C HIS A 734 1.77 -42.62 8.13
N SER A 735 2.01 -41.99 9.27
CA SER A 735 0.95 -41.39 10.09
C SER A 735 0.22 -40.28 9.32
N TYR A 736 0.95 -39.45 8.58
CA TYR A 736 0.35 -38.44 7.68
C TYR A 736 -0.53 -39.09 6.60
N TRP A 737 -0.04 -40.14 5.93
CA TRP A 737 -0.79 -40.84 4.89
C TRP A 737 -2.12 -41.40 5.39
N LEU A 738 -2.11 -42.14 6.52
CA LEU A 738 -3.30 -42.70 7.15
C LEU A 738 -4.28 -41.59 7.57
N GLY A 739 -3.76 -40.55 8.22
CA GLY A 739 -4.57 -39.44 8.68
C GLY A 739 -5.19 -38.66 7.52
N ARG A 740 -4.46 -38.46 6.41
CA ARG A 740 -4.99 -37.74 5.26
C ARG A 740 -6.10 -38.50 4.53
N GLN A 741 -6.01 -39.81 4.44
CA GLN A 741 -7.09 -40.64 3.87
C GLN A 741 -8.43 -40.55 4.67
N ALA A 742 -8.30 -40.37 5.97
CA ALA A 742 -9.46 -40.33 6.86
C ALA A 742 -10.02 -38.89 7.09
N ASN A 743 -9.28 -37.88 6.65
CA ASN A 743 -9.63 -36.46 6.84
C ASN A 743 -9.87 -35.74 5.51
N THR A 744 -10.79 -34.77 5.51
CA THR A 744 -11.06 -33.85 4.39
C THR A 744 -10.74 -32.42 4.80
N PRO A 745 -9.43 -32.08 4.98
CA PRO A 745 -9.03 -30.75 5.46
C PRO A 745 -9.26 -29.67 4.40
N ALA A 746 -9.28 -28.40 4.80
CA ALA A 746 -9.17 -27.29 3.88
C ALA A 746 -7.77 -27.23 3.29
N ARG A 747 -6.75 -27.51 4.12
CA ARG A 747 -5.34 -27.62 3.78
C ARG A 747 -4.72 -28.75 4.58
N SER A 748 -3.77 -29.50 4.01
CA SER A 748 -2.89 -30.36 4.80
C SER A 748 -1.44 -29.98 4.61
N PHE A 749 -0.61 -30.30 5.57
CA PHE A 749 0.80 -30.00 5.52
C PHE A 749 1.63 -31.10 6.18
N PHE A 750 2.88 -31.20 5.72
CA PHE A 750 3.96 -31.95 6.37
C PHE A 750 5.20 -31.08 6.36
N LEU A 751 5.85 -30.96 7.50
CA LEU A 751 7.04 -30.15 7.70
C LEU A 751 8.14 -30.97 8.34
N ARG A 752 9.35 -30.92 7.77
CA ARG A 752 10.58 -31.46 8.36
C ARG A 752 11.66 -30.40 8.24
N ASP A 753 12.24 -29.98 9.38
CA ASP A 753 13.27 -28.95 9.47
C ASP A 753 14.22 -29.33 10.61
N GLU A 754 15.47 -29.64 10.31
CA GLU A 754 16.48 -30.11 11.29
C GLU A 754 15.91 -31.03 12.38
N ASP A 755 15.78 -30.53 13.61
CA ASP A 755 15.29 -31.28 14.76
C ASP A 755 13.75 -31.20 14.94
N PHE A 756 13.01 -30.51 14.04
CA PHE A 756 11.57 -30.29 14.14
C PHE A 756 10.81 -30.92 12.98
N SER A 757 9.79 -31.72 13.31
CA SER A 757 8.85 -32.24 12.32
C SER A 757 7.41 -32.05 12.80
N ALA A 758 6.52 -31.79 11.88
CA ALA A 758 5.09 -31.70 12.16
C ALA A 758 4.28 -32.08 10.92
N TYR A 759 3.08 -32.61 11.14
CA TYR A 759 2.06 -32.68 10.09
C TYR A 759 0.68 -32.34 10.66
N GLY A 760 -0.21 -31.89 9.80
CA GLY A 760 -1.55 -31.55 10.25
C GLY A 760 -2.60 -31.45 9.16
N PHE A 761 -3.87 -31.43 9.59
CA PHE A 761 -5.06 -31.40 8.75
C PHE A 761 -5.89 -30.17 9.11
N SER A 762 -5.50 -29.02 8.54
CA SER A 762 -6.13 -27.74 8.86
C SER A 762 -7.59 -27.68 8.39
N PRO A 763 -8.52 -27.32 9.26
CA PRO A 763 -9.92 -27.19 8.88
C PRO A 763 -10.22 -25.87 8.16
N GLU A 764 -9.39 -24.82 8.36
CA GLU A 764 -9.67 -23.45 7.89
C GLU A 764 -8.41 -22.70 7.46
N THR A 765 -8.61 -21.64 6.65
CA THR A 765 -7.57 -20.69 6.27
C THR A 765 -7.69 -19.41 7.09
N VAL A 766 -6.57 -18.89 7.56
CA VAL A 766 -6.48 -17.61 8.28
C VAL A 766 -6.59 -16.45 7.28
N VAL A 767 -5.80 -16.51 6.19
CA VAL A 767 -5.84 -15.55 5.11
C VAL A 767 -5.51 -16.21 3.79
N GLU A 768 -6.21 -15.80 2.74
CA GLU A 768 -5.89 -16.08 1.35
C GLU A 768 -5.77 -14.75 0.60
N ALA A 769 -4.63 -14.49 -0.06
CA ALA A 769 -4.43 -13.40 -1.00
C ALA A 769 -4.20 -13.98 -2.40
N ASP A 770 -4.86 -13.44 -3.41
CA ASP A 770 -4.85 -13.99 -4.78
C ASP A 770 -3.77 -13.43 -5.69
N GLY A 771 -3.01 -12.43 -5.23
CA GLY A 771 -1.98 -11.73 -5.98
C GLY A 771 -2.49 -10.52 -6.78
N SER A 772 -3.80 -10.34 -6.92
CA SER A 772 -4.41 -9.16 -7.55
C SER A 772 -4.89 -8.09 -6.55
N GLY A 773 -4.54 -8.27 -5.27
CA GLY A 773 -4.94 -7.40 -4.17
C GLY A 773 -6.18 -7.88 -3.41
N TRP A 774 -6.93 -8.86 -3.89
CA TRP A 774 -8.03 -9.44 -3.14
C TRP A 774 -7.52 -10.33 -2.00
N VAL A 775 -8.06 -10.10 -0.82
CA VAL A 775 -7.81 -10.92 0.36
C VAL A 775 -9.10 -11.49 0.91
N SER A 776 -9.00 -12.68 1.51
CA SER A 776 -10.15 -13.32 2.16
C SER A 776 -9.74 -14.15 3.37
N THR A 777 -10.69 -14.36 4.29
CA THR A 777 -10.58 -15.27 5.43
C THR A 777 -11.83 -16.12 5.53
N GLN A 778 -11.68 -17.32 6.08
CA GLN A 778 -12.80 -18.25 6.19
C GLN A 778 -12.97 -18.74 7.65
N PRO A 779 -13.59 -17.93 8.53
CA PRO A 779 -13.87 -18.39 9.88
C PRO A 779 -14.83 -19.57 9.89
N LEU A 780 -14.49 -20.57 10.71
CA LEU A 780 -15.35 -21.72 11.02
C LEU A 780 -15.78 -21.65 12.49
N ALA A 781 -17.06 -21.75 12.76
CA ALA A 781 -17.59 -21.90 14.12
C ALA A 781 -18.93 -22.64 14.08
N GLY A 782 -19.22 -23.34 15.16
CA GLY A 782 -20.38 -24.23 15.19
C GLY A 782 -20.05 -25.60 14.57
N THR A 783 -20.34 -26.68 15.29
CA THR A 783 -19.90 -28.02 14.89
C THR A 783 -20.96 -29.07 15.20
N ARG A 784 -21.18 -30.02 14.29
CA ARG A 784 -21.89 -31.27 14.51
C ARG A 784 -21.10 -32.42 13.92
N ALA A 785 -21.35 -33.61 14.42
CA ALA A 785 -20.74 -34.82 13.88
C ALA A 785 -21.16 -35.09 12.43
N LEU A 786 -20.28 -35.75 11.68
CA LEU A 786 -20.58 -36.36 10.38
C LEU A 786 -20.42 -37.86 10.54
N THR A 787 -21.56 -38.58 10.44
CA THR A 787 -21.64 -39.99 10.74
C THR A 787 -21.52 -40.89 9.51
N HIS A 788 -21.56 -40.28 8.31
CA HIS A 788 -21.65 -40.94 7.00
C HIS A 788 -22.99 -41.70 6.77
N ASP A 789 -23.95 -41.53 7.67
CA ASP A 789 -25.35 -41.86 7.43
C ASP A 789 -26.09 -40.63 6.89
N LYS A 790 -26.60 -40.71 5.67
CA LYS A 790 -27.17 -39.54 4.96
C LYS A 790 -28.37 -38.92 5.69
N GLU A 791 -29.22 -39.72 6.31
CA GLU A 791 -30.41 -39.19 7.00
C GLU A 791 -30.01 -38.50 8.30
N GLN A 792 -29.15 -39.14 9.08
CA GLN A 792 -28.62 -38.61 10.32
C GLN A 792 -27.78 -37.36 10.09
N ASP A 793 -26.97 -37.36 9.06
CA ASP A 793 -26.11 -36.19 8.71
C ASP A 793 -26.96 -35.01 8.25
N GLN A 794 -28.07 -35.24 7.51
CA GLN A 794 -29.03 -34.18 7.16
C GLN A 794 -29.74 -33.60 8.38
N GLN A 795 -30.11 -34.47 9.35
CA GLN A 795 -30.76 -34.02 10.59
C GLN A 795 -29.77 -33.20 11.45
N LEU A 796 -28.53 -33.64 11.60
CA LEU A 796 -27.47 -32.89 12.31
C LEU A 796 -27.15 -31.57 11.62
N ARG A 797 -27.20 -31.51 10.27
CA ARG A 797 -27.06 -30.29 9.50
C ARG A 797 -28.22 -29.31 9.75
N ALA A 798 -29.43 -29.78 9.76
CA ALA A 798 -30.60 -28.97 10.06
C ALA A 798 -30.55 -28.41 11.49
N ASP A 799 -30.13 -29.24 12.45
CA ASP A 799 -29.90 -28.85 13.83
C ASP A 799 -28.81 -27.75 13.93
N LEU A 800 -27.68 -27.93 13.26
CA LEU A 800 -26.62 -26.95 13.24
C LEU A 800 -27.05 -25.58 12.67
N LEU A 801 -27.88 -25.60 11.62
CA LEU A 801 -28.41 -24.40 10.96
C LEU A 801 -29.54 -23.72 11.75
N SER A 802 -30.12 -24.38 12.75
CA SER A 802 -31.20 -23.85 13.56
C SER A 802 -30.81 -23.59 15.02
N ASP A 803 -29.61 -24.00 15.45
CA ASP A 803 -29.14 -23.79 16.82
C ASP A 803 -28.76 -22.33 17.05
N PRO A 804 -29.51 -21.57 17.90
CA PRO A 804 -29.24 -20.15 18.12
C PRO A 804 -27.83 -19.85 18.70
N LYS A 805 -27.29 -20.78 19.51
CA LYS A 805 -25.95 -20.64 20.10
C LYS A 805 -24.89 -20.73 19.02
N GLU A 806 -24.93 -21.78 18.18
CA GLU A 806 -23.97 -22.01 17.12
C GLU A 806 -24.02 -20.88 16.06
N ILE A 807 -25.26 -20.47 15.70
CA ILE A 807 -25.47 -19.32 14.78
C ILE A 807 -24.88 -18.03 15.35
N SER A 808 -25.13 -17.72 16.63
CA SER A 808 -24.65 -16.52 17.29
C SER A 808 -23.10 -16.51 17.36
N GLU A 809 -22.51 -17.65 17.75
CA GLU A 809 -21.06 -17.80 17.82
C GLU A 809 -20.40 -17.61 16.46
N HIS A 810 -21.00 -18.17 15.42
CA HIS A 810 -20.48 -18.02 14.06
C HIS A 810 -20.66 -16.59 13.53
N ALA A 811 -21.79 -15.95 13.77
CA ALA A 811 -22.05 -14.57 13.34
C ALA A 811 -21.06 -13.58 13.96
N VAL A 812 -20.71 -13.76 15.24
CA VAL A 812 -19.68 -12.94 15.92
C VAL A 812 -18.31 -13.13 15.27
N SER A 813 -17.94 -14.36 14.90
CA SER A 813 -16.67 -14.63 14.22
C SER A 813 -16.60 -13.99 12.83
N ALA A 814 -17.69 -14.03 12.05
CA ALA A 814 -17.78 -13.38 10.74
C ALA A 814 -17.76 -11.84 10.87
N LYS A 815 -18.44 -11.28 11.87
CA LYS A 815 -18.41 -9.84 12.16
C LYS A 815 -17.01 -9.38 12.52
N LEU A 816 -16.31 -10.10 13.39
CA LEU A 816 -14.95 -9.75 13.78
C LEU A 816 -13.99 -9.77 12.57
N ALA A 817 -14.12 -10.76 11.69
CA ALA A 817 -13.33 -10.80 10.45
C ALA A 817 -13.58 -9.59 9.53
N LEU A 818 -14.82 -9.09 9.47
CA LEU A 818 -15.13 -7.83 8.77
C LEU A 818 -14.46 -6.63 9.44
N GLU A 819 -14.56 -6.52 10.76
CA GLU A 819 -13.95 -5.43 11.54
C GLU A 819 -12.43 -5.44 11.42
N GLU A 820 -11.80 -6.60 11.35
CA GLU A 820 -10.34 -6.74 11.20
C GLU A 820 -9.86 -6.39 9.79
N LEU A 821 -10.63 -6.66 8.75
CA LEU A 821 -10.29 -6.32 7.37
C LEU A 821 -10.65 -4.87 7.00
N ALA A 822 -11.61 -4.26 7.69
CA ALA A 822 -12.09 -2.91 7.37
C ALA A 822 -10.97 -1.84 7.32
N PRO A 823 -9.97 -1.80 8.23
CA PRO A 823 -8.92 -0.78 8.20
C PRO A 823 -7.94 -0.91 7.03
N ILE A 824 -7.88 -2.07 6.36
CA ILE A 824 -6.88 -2.36 5.33
C ILE A 824 -7.46 -2.62 3.94
N CYS A 825 -8.79 -2.77 3.85
CA CYS A 825 -9.50 -2.98 2.59
C CYS A 825 -10.27 -1.72 2.16
N GLN A 826 -10.52 -1.62 0.88
CA GLN A 826 -11.42 -0.62 0.32
C GLN A 826 -12.84 -0.93 0.79
N THR A 827 -13.48 0.04 1.43
CA THR A 827 -14.75 -0.16 2.18
C THR A 827 -15.85 -0.76 1.31
N GLU A 828 -15.98 -0.30 0.07
CA GLU A 828 -17.01 -0.73 -0.90
C GLU A 828 -16.81 -2.16 -1.42
N THR A 829 -15.62 -2.71 -1.29
CA THR A 829 -15.28 -4.07 -1.73
C THR A 829 -15.45 -5.11 -0.62
N LEU A 830 -15.48 -4.65 0.64
CA LEU A 830 -15.52 -5.50 1.81
C LEU A 830 -16.89 -6.15 1.97
N CYS A 831 -16.96 -7.47 1.86
CA CYS A 831 -18.23 -8.18 1.93
C CYS A 831 -18.09 -9.59 2.51
N VAL A 832 -19.22 -10.12 2.99
CA VAL A 832 -19.37 -11.54 3.30
C VAL A 832 -19.85 -12.24 2.03
N SER A 833 -18.94 -12.82 1.28
CA SER A 833 -19.23 -13.46 -0.01
C SER A 833 -19.90 -14.84 0.13
N GLU A 834 -19.77 -15.47 1.28
CA GLU A 834 -20.46 -16.71 1.65
C GLU A 834 -20.79 -16.62 3.15
N PHE A 835 -22.04 -16.88 3.52
CA PHE A 835 -22.51 -16.78 4.90
C PHE A 835 -23.19 -18.06 5.37
N MET A 836 -22.72 -18.62 6.49
CA MET A 836 -23.26 -19.82 7.15
C MET A 836 -23.41 -21.06 6.23
N ALA A 837 -22.48 -21.24 5.30
CA ALA A 837 -22.43 -22.45 4.50
C ALA A 837 -21.93 -23.63 5.32
N ILE A 838 -22.43 -24.83 5.01
CA ILE A 838 -21.93 -26.07 5.65
C ILE A 838 -20.64 -26.52 4.95
N ARG A 839 -19.62 -26.82 5.76
CA ARG A 839 -18.36 -27.42 5.30
C ARG A 839 -18.09 -28.71 6.07
N GLU A 840 -17.93 -29.79 5.35
CA GLU A 840 -17.57 -31.11 5.91
C GLU A 840 -16.05 -31.20 6.04
N ARG A 841 -15.58 -31.64 7.22
CA ARG A 841 -14.16 -31.74 7.55
C ARG A 841 -13.86 -33.01 8.34
N GLY A 842 -13.61 -34.10 7.63
CA GLY A 842 -13.43 -35.44 8.22
C GLY A 842 -14.71 -35.97 8.89
N SER A 843 -14.70 -36.12 10.20
CA SER A 843 -15.82 -36.65 10.98
C SER A 843 -16.81 -35.58 11.50
N VAL A 844 -16.69 -34.32 11.03
CA VAL A 844 -17.51 -33.21 11.50
C VAL A 844 -17.98 -32.31 10.35
N GLN A 845 -19.06 -31.59 10.57
CA GLN A 845 -19.57 -30.52 9.72
C GLN A 845 -19.62 -29.22 10.50
N HIS A 846 -19.21 -28.11 9.84
CA HIS A 846 -19.11 -26.79 10.44
C HIS A 846 -19.94 -25.74 9.69
N LEU A 847 -20.37 -24.69 10.41
CA LEU A 847 -20.76 -23.45 9.76
C LEU A 847 -19.48 -22.72 9.29
N ALA A 848 -19.49 -22.25 8.06
CA ALA A 848 -18.42 -21.50 7.43
C ALA A 848 -18.94 -20.21 6.80
N SER A 849 -18.21 -19.13 6.96
CA SER A 849 -18.42 -17.89 6.20
C SER A 849 -17.12 -17.48 5.52
N ARG A 850 -17.24 -16.74 4.42
CA ARG A 850 -16.07 -16.16 3.75
C ARG A 850 -16.22 -14.65 3.69
N VAL A 851 -15.30 -13.96 4.32
CA VAL A 851 -15.16 -12.50 4.29
C VAL A 851 -14.05 -12.16 3.30
N LYS A 852 -14.30 -11.24 2.40
CA LYS A 852 -13.30 -10.79 1.42
C LYS A 852 -13.35 -9.28 1.20
N GLY A 853 -12.21 -8.70 0.76
CA GLY A 853 -12.09 -7.31 0.38
C GLY A 853 -10.88 -7.09 -0.53
N LEU A 854 -10.85 -6.00 -1.26
CA LEU A 854 -9.71 -5.53 -2.02
C LEU A 854 -8.85 -4.67 -1.11
N LEU A 855 -7.56 -4.95 -1.03
CA LEU A 855 -6.62 -4.15 -0.23
C LEU A 855 -6.57 -2.70 -0.71
N GLN A 856 -6.32 -1.78 0.21
CA GLN A 856 -5.97 -0.41 -0.12
C GLN A 856 -4.61 -0.39 -0.85
N THR A 857 -4.34 0.64 -1.62
CA THR A 857 -3.17 0.73 -2.51
C THR A 857 -1.82 0.73 -1.78
N ASP A 858 -1.81 1.16 -0.51
CA ASP A 858 -0.63 1.18 0.37
C ASP A 858 -0.47 -0.09 1.22
N LYS A 859 -1.39 -1.05 1.11
CA LYS A 859 -1.43 -2.30 1.86
C LYS A 859 -1.01 -3.50 1.01
N ASN A 860 -0.45 -4.50 1.67
CA ASN A 860 -0.01 -5.73 1.04
C ASN A 860 -0.55 -6.97 1.77
N ARG A 861 -0.24 -8.17 1.26
CA ARG A 861 -0.69 -9.45 1.84
C ARG A 861 -0.30 -9.64 3.32
N TRP A 862 0.80 -9.04 3.78
CA TRP A 862 1.25 -9.15 5.16
C TRP A 862 0.44 -8.27 6.12
N ASP A 863 -0.07 -7.11 5.65
CA ASP A 863 -1.02 -6.33 6.43
C ASP A 863 -2.27 -7.16 6.74
N ALA A 864 -2.79 -7.89 5.72
CA ALA A 864 -3.93 -8.79 5.92
C ALA A 864 -3.59 -9.95 6.87
N PHE A 865 -2.39 -10.53 6.75
CA PHE A 865 -1.96 -11.58 7.67
C PHE A 865 -1.87 -11.09 9.12
N ILE A 866 -1.24 -9.92 9.35
CA ILE A 866 -1.03 -9.36 10.69
C ILE A 866 -2.36 -9.06 11.41
N VAL A 867 -3.33 -8.46 10.71
CA VAL A 867 -4.62 -8.10 11.35
C VAL A 867 -5.51 -9.32 11.61
N LEU A 868 -5.44 -10.35 10.77
CA LEU A 868 -6.23 -11.58 10.93
C LEU A 868 -5.62 -12.57 11.92
N PHE A 869 -4.29 -12.49 12.14
CA PHE A 869 -3.58 -13.41 13.03
C PHE A 869 -3.57 -12.92 14.49
N PRO A 870 -3.77 -13.80 15.48
CA PRO A 870 -4.17 -15.20 15.33
C PRO A 870 -5.65 -15.34 15.00
N ALA A 871 -6.05 -16.46 14.40
CA ALA A 871 -7.47 -16.73 14.13
C ALA A 871 -8.30 -16.67 15.42
N VAL A 872 -9.46 -16.08 15.36
CA VAL A 872 -10.39 -15.96 16.51
C VAL A 872 -10.81 -17.35 17.03
N THR A 873 -10.89 -18.32 16.14
CA THR A 873 -11.21 -19.73 16.43
C THR A 873 -10.09 -20.45 17.21
N ALA A 874 -8.91 -19.86 17.29
CA ALA A 874 -7.74 -20.38 18.01
C ALA A 874 -7.31 -19.50 19.20
N SER A 875 -7.89 -18.30 19.36
CA SER A 875 -7.52 -17.35 20.43
C SER A 875 -8.70 -17.01 21.34
N GLY A 876 -9.62 -16.19 20.89
CA GLY A 876 -10.83 -15.78 21.65
C GLY A 876 -11.25 -14.35 21.37
N ILE A 877 -12.18 -13.83 22.17
CA ILE A 877 -12.82 -12.53 21.95
C ILE A 877 -12.91 -11.75 23.26
N PRO A 878 -12.46 -10.49 23.34
CA PRO A 878 -11.50 -9.84 22.42
C PRO A 878 -10.14 -10.54 22.40
N LYS A 879 -9.38 -10.45 21.31
CA LYS A 879 -8.12 -11.20 21.14
C LYS A 879 -7.11 -10.90 22.26
N LYS A 880 -6.81 -9.64 22.58
CA LYS A 880 -5.76 -9.28 23.55
C LYS A 880 -6.01 -9.85 24.95
N PRO A 881 -7.16 -9.66 25.61
CA PRO A 881 -7.45 -10.28 26.91
C PRO A 881 -7.43 -11.82 26.84
N SER A 882 -7.91 -12.39 25.75
CA SER A 882 -7.90 -13.86 25.57
C SER A 882 -6.50 -14.43 25.44
N LEU A 883 -5.58 -13.73 24.77
CA LEU A 883 -4.16 -14.11 24.68
C LEU A 883 -3.49 -14.08 26.05
N GLN A 884 -3.79 -13.06 26.89
CA GLN A 884 -3.31 -13.00 28.26
C GLN A 884 -3.82 -14.17 29.10
N ALA A 885 -5.09 -14.51 28.97
CA ALA A 885 -5.66 -15.67 29.65
C ALA A 885 -5.03 -17.00 29.18
N ILE A 886 -4.78 -17.18 27.90
CA ILE A 886 -4.09 -18.35 27.34
C ILE A 886 -2.71 -18.50 27.99
N SER A 887 -1.89 -17.44 27.98
CA SER A 887 -0.55 -17.47 28.59
C SER A 887 -0.60 -17.79 30.09
N HIS A 888 -1.62 -17.26 30.79
CA HIS A 888 -1.80 -17.48 32.24
C HIS A 888 -2.18 -18.93 32.56
N TYR A 889 -3.14 -19.52 31.81
CA TYR A 889 -3.69 -20.82 32.14
C TYR A 889 -2.90 -22.00 31.53
N GLU A 890 -2.26 -21.82 30.38
CA GLU A 890 -1.49 -22.89 29.74
C GLU A 890 -0.06 -23.00 30.28
N GLY A 891 0.55 -21.89 30.69
CA GLY A 891 1.86 -21.85 31.34
C GLY A 891 3.06 -22.22 30.45
N GLU A 892 2.82 -22.72 29.24
CA GLU A 892 3.84 -23.05 28.24
C GLU A 892 3.48 -22.47 26.88
N PRO A 893 4.48 -22.10 26.05
CA PRO A 893 4.23 -21.57 24.70
C PRO A 893 3.59 -22.65 23.81
N ARG A 894 2.65 -22.21 22.98
CA ARG A 894 1.96 -23.06 22.00
C ARG A 894 2.83 -23.42 20.81
N ARG A 895 3.79 -22.56 20.50
CA ARG A 895 4.67 -22.64 19.32
C ARG A 895 3.85 -22.73 18.03
N LEU A 896 4.02 -23.81 17.23
CA LEU A 896 3.31 -23.94 15.95
C LEU A 896 1.81 -24.26 16.13
N TYR A 897 1.36 -24.82 17.27
CA TYR A 897 -0.05 -25.06 17.54
C TYR A 897 -0.82 -23.72 17.59
N SER A 898 -1.91 -23.60 16.87
CA SER A 898 -2.68 -22.35 16.67
C SER A 898 -1.89 -21.23 15.94
N GLY A 899 -0.70 -21.55 15.44
CA GLY A 899 0.03 -20.73 14.47
C GLY A 899 -0.44 -20.97 13.05
N CYS A 900 0.41 -20.68 12.06
CA CYS A 900 0.12 -20.89 10.65
C CYS A 900 1.23 -21.65 9.93
N VAL A 901 0.84 -22.42 8.91
CA VAL A 901 1.70 -22.80 7.79
C VAL A 901 1.17 -22.12 6.53
N MET A 902 2.08 -21.74 5.64
CA MET A 902 1.70 -20.92 4.49
C MET A 902 2.47 -21.26 3.23
N LEU A 903 1.81 -21.05 2.12
CA LEU A 903 2.37 -21.07 0.78
C LEU A 903 2.24 -19.67 0.18
N LEU A 904 3.33 -19.12 -0.35
CA LEU A 904 3.34 -17.81 -0.99
C LEU A 904 4.19 -17.84 -2.26
N ASP A 905 3.98 -16.87 -3.14
CA ASP A 905 4.73 -16.79 -4.38
C ASP A 905 5.07 -15.35 -4.79
N SER A 906 5.91 -15.22 -5.82
CA SER A 906 6.37 -13.96 -6.37
C SER A 906 5.26 -13.12 -7.03
N SER A 907 4.09 -13.70 -7.33
CA SER A 907 2.95 -12.96 -7.88
C SER A 907 2.10 -12.23 -6.82
N GLY A 908 2.49 -12.29 -5.54
CA GLY A 908 1.75 -11.68 -4.43
C GLY A 908 0.72 -12.59 -3.78
N LYS A 909 0.62 -13.86 -4.18
CA LYS A 909 -0.27 -14.83 -3.53
C LYS A 909 0.24 -15.20 -2.15
N LEU A 910 -0.71 -15.42 -1.23
CA LEU A 910 -0.51 -15.97 0.10
C LEU A 910 -1.69 -16.87 0.44
N ASP A 911 -1.41 -18.09 0.86
CA ASP A 911 -2.40 -19.04 1.38
C ASP A 911 -1.89 -19.52 2.74
N ALA A 912 -2.52 -19.07 3.84
CA ALA A 912 -2.11 -19.37 5.21
C ALA A 912 -3.15 -20.21 5.93
N ALA A 913 -2.77 -21.41 6.28
CA ALA A 913 -3.61 -22.39 6.97
C ALA A 913 -3.37 -22.35 8.48
N LEU A 914 -4.45 -22.38 9.26
CA LEU A 914 -4.40 -22.48 10.72
C LEU A 914 -3.89 -23.85 11.14
N VAL A 915 -2.90 -23.92 12.03
CA VAL A 915 -2.33 -25.18 12.50
C VAL A 915 -3.14 -25.75 13.65
N LEU A 916 -3.99 -26.67 13.29
CA LEU A 916 -4.81 -27.49 14.19
C LEU A 916 -4.80 -28.95 13.73
N ARG A 917 -5.24 -29.86 14.58
CA ARG A 917 -5.30 -31.31 14.28
C ARG A 917 -3.94 -31.81 13.77
N SER A 918 -2.89 -31.57 14.57
CA SER A 918 -1.51 -31.77 14.15
C SER A 918 -0.73 -32.58 15.16
N LEU A 919 0.27 -33.32 14.66
CA LEU A 919 1.27 -34.03 15.44
C LEU A 919 2.60 -33.29 15.31
N TYR A 920 3.32 -33.23 16.39
CA TYR A 920 4.60 -32.53 16.49
C TYR A 920 5.69 -33.47 17.01
N GLN A 921 6.90 -33.31 16.50
CA GLN A 921 8.12 -33.96 16.98
C GLN A 921 9.25 -32.93 17.04
N HIS A 922 9.93 -32.86 18.20
CA HIS A 922 11.03 -31.93 18.38
C HIS A 922 12.03 -32.53 19.38
N LYS A 923 13.29 -32.69 19.00
CA LYS A 923 14.38 -33.19 19.83
C LYS A 923 14.01 -34.53 20.55
N GLY A 924 13.44 -35.46 19.79
CA GLY A 924 13.05 -36.79 20.30
C GLY A 924 11.74 -36.82 21.15
N ARG A 925 11.06 -35.70 21.37
CA ARG A 925 9.73 -35.66 22.02
C ARG A 925 8.65 -35.52 20.96
N CYS A 926 7.59 -36.32 21.13
CA CYS A 926 6.41 -36.27 20.27
C CYS A 926 5.19 -35.91 21.08
N TRP A 927 4.30 -35.04 20.54
CA TRP A 927 3.07 -34.67 21.22
C TRP A 927 1.92 -34.33 20.25
N LEU A 928 0.72 -34.44 20.75
CA LEU A 928 -0.50 -33.88 20.19
C LEU A 928 -0.96 -32.72 21.05
N GLN A 929 -1.69 -31.77 20.45
CA GLN A 929 -2.29 -30.66 21.18
C GLN A 929 -3.69 -30.39 20.64
N ALA A 930 -4.65 -30.19 21.56
CA ALA A 930 -6.01 -29.81 21.21
C ALA A 930 -6.60 -28.86 22.26
N GLY A 931 -7.49 -27.97 21.83
CA GLY A 931 -8.16 -26.99 22.67
C GLY A 931 -9.67 -26.96 22.45
N ALA A 932 -10.38 -26.43 23.46
CA ALA A 932 -11.79 -26.15 23.42
C ALA A 932 -12.10 -24.67 23.58
N GLY A 933 -13.15 -24.21 22.92
CA GLY A 933 -13.64 -22.84 22.98
C GLY A 933 -14.56 -22.62 24.18
N LEU A 934 -14.08 -21.81 25.13
CA LEU A 934 -14.80 -21.53 26.36
C LEU A 934 -15.63 -20.27 26.25
N VAL A 935 -16.89 -20.39 26.64
CA VAL A 935 -17.89 -19.31 26.78
C VAL A 935 -18.52 -19.38 28.15
N ARG A 936 -19.39 -18.44 28.50
CA ARG A 936 -20.02 -18.32 29.83
C ARG A 936 -20.68 -19.57 30.32
N ASP A 937 -21.29 -20.36 29.41
CA ASP A 937 -22.04 -21.55 29.75
C ASP A 937 -21.25 -22.86 29.60
N SER A 938 -19.95 -22.77 29.33
CA SER A 938 -19.05 -23.94 29.20
C SER A 938 -18.95 -24.71 30.52
N LYS A 939 -18.91 -26.05 30.39
CA LYS A 939 -18.80 -26.99 31.52
C LYS A 939 -17.46 -27.71 31.46
N PRO A 940 -16.65 -27.71 32.54
CA PRO A 940 -15.31 -28.29 32.54
C PRO A 940 -15.23 -29.73 32.03
N GLU A 941 -16.17 -30.57 32.40
CA GLU A 941 -16.26 -31.97 31.99
C GLU A 941 -16.51 -32.11 30.47
N ARG A 942 -17.40 -31.28 29.93
CA ARG A 942 -17.72 -31.31 28.49
C ARG A 942 -16.54 -30.82 27.67
N GLU A 943 -15.90 -29.73 28.08
CA GLU A 943 -14.74 -29.17 27.39
C GLU A 943 -13.53 -30.11 27.42
N TRP A 944 -13.32 -30.83 28.54
CA TRP A 944 -12.38 -31.93 28.60
C TRP A 944 -12.69 -33.04 27.58
N GLN A 945 -13.94 -33.46 27.54
CA GLN A 945 -14.41 -34.49 26.60
C GLN A 945 -14.18 -34.04 25.14
N GLU A 946 -14.45 -32.79 24.83
CA GLU A 946 -14.23 -32.19 23.50
C GLU A 946 -12.74 -32.26 23.11
N THR A 947 -11.83 -31.94 24.02
CA THR A 947 -10.39 -32.07 23.73
C THR A 947 -10.00 -33.52 23.49
N CYS A 948 -10.56 -34.48 24.21
CA CYS A 948 -10.35 -35.92 23.97
C CYS A 948 -10.81 -36.32 22.57
N GLU A 949 -12.02 -35.92 22.17
CA GLU A 949 -12.60 -36.20 20.85
C GLU A 949 -11.71 -35.61 19.72
N LYS A 950 -11.18 -34.42 19.91
CA LYS A 950 -10.28 -33.76 18.95
C LYS A 950 -8.93 -34.47 18.85
N LEU A 951 -8.34 -34.92 19.95
CA LEU A 951 -7.09 -35.69 19.97
C LEU A 951 -7.26 -37.06 19.32
N ASP A 952 -8.37 -37.73 19.55
CA ASP A 952 -8.68 -39.04 18.97
C ASP A 952 -8.80 -39.01 17.45
N CYS A 953 -9.22 -37.88 16.86
CA CYS A 953 -9.28 -37.71 15.40
C CYS A 953 -7.92 -37.88 14.71
N ILE A 954 -6.82 -37.68 15.45
CA ILE A 954 -5.45 -37.82 14.92
C ILE A 954 -4.84 -39.11 15.44
N MET A 955 -4.97 -39.35 16.73
CA MET A 955 -4.31 -40.43 17.44
C MET A 955 -4.54 -41.81 16.82
N LYS A 956 -5.75 -42.06 16.31
CA LYS A 956 -6.13 -43.31 15.61
C LYS A 956 -5.20 -43.65 14.43
N TYR A 957 -4.58 -42.65 13.84
CA TYR A 957 -3.74 -42.73 12.64
C TYR A 957 -2.26 -42.63 12.95
N VAL A 958 -1.85 -42.32 14.17
CA VAL A 958 -0.46 -42.28 14.59
C VAL A 958 0.13 -43.69 14.62
N ARG A 959 1.28 -43.86 14.00
CA ARG A 959 1.99 -45.16 13.94
C ARG A 959 3.39 -45.01 14.52
N PRO A 960 3.79 -45.90 15.44
CA PRO A 960 5.15 -45.95 15.93
C PRO A 960 6.11 -46.46 14.82
N TYR A 961 7.33 -46.05 14.87
CA TYR A 961 8.39 -46.63 14.02
C TYR A 961 8.53 -48.12 14.38
N SER A 962 8.48 -49.02 13.40
CA SER A 962 8.81 -50.40 13.62
C SER A 962 10.35 -50.53 13.66
N GLU A 963 10.91 -50.83 14.84
CA GLU A 963 12.28 -51.35 14.85
C GLU A 963 12.28 -52.59 13.95
N LYS A 964 13.11 -52.58 12.90
CA LYS A 964 13.39 -53.80 12.14
C LYS A 964 14.00 -54.74 13.17
N GLU A 965 13.32 -55.85 13.53
CA GLU A 965 13.97 -56.97 14.16
C GLU A 965 15.10 -57.40 13.24
N ASP A 966 16.37 -57.21 13.72
CA ASP A 966 17.58 -57.70 13.06
C ASP A 966 17.56 -59.23 12.88
#